data_03358a74afe8fc769e5c8098b7c60b58
#
_entry.id   03358a74afe8fc769e5c8098b7c60b58
#
_cell.length_a   1.000
_cell.length_b   1.000
_cell.length_c   1.000
_cell.angle_alpha   90.00
_cell.angle_beta   90.00
_cell.angle_gamma   90.00
#
_symmetry.space_group_name_H-M   'P 1'
#
loop_
_entity.id
_entity.type
_entity.pdbx_description
1 polymer ?
#
loop_
_entity_poly.entity_id
_entity_poly.type
_entity_poly.pdbx_seq_one_letter_code
_entity_poly.pdbx_strand_id
1 'polypeptide(L)'
;MFVSLGFSQIGLVAYRLLYQVFFNGGFNIVATEILHSDRNKTPEQKAINSIRTLAMDAVQKANSGHPGTPVSLAPLAYTLWQKFLNFDPANPIWPNRDRFVLSAGHASMLIYSMIHLAGVKTVGENYSIINEPAVSLDAIKNFRQLDSKTPGHPEYHWTSGVETTTGPLGQGLATSVGMAMAERWLAAYYNRPGFELFKYNVYSICGDGCMMEGISNEAASLAGHLKLSNLCWIYDNNRITIEGHTSLAFSEDVATRFIGLGWNVTRVANANDLDMIERGINCFHHTSDRPTLVIIDSLIAWGVPGKEDHHSAHGEPLGDAAIRGAKINYGMDPDKTFEVQDGVYQHFQDLLGKRGADASAAWKKLFEEYKKVHPELAKQLELMEKRELPEGWDKDIPTYPADAKGKAGRIASAEVLNAIAPNVPWLIGGSADLAPSTKTRLTFKKDGKEVAGDFEATNYLGRNFHFGIREHAMGAILNGMNLSKVRTYGSGFLIFSDYGRGSIRIGSIMEIPVLYIFTHDSIGVGEDGPTHQPIEHLASLRAMPGLTIIRPCDSNEVVEAWRFIMPIKHEPIVLVLTRQDLPTLDRTKYSSANGLTRGAYILADASKGNKPDVILIATGSEVSMCIEAHEKLVAEGIKSRVVSIPSWEIYNHYCSKNPGYSEEVFPTSVRARVAVEMASTFGWEKFVGLDGVTIGMRSFGASAPLKALQKKFGFSTDAVVTAAKDQIKKNSKA
;
A
#
# COMPACT_ATOMS: atom_id res chain seq x y z
N MET A 1 8.28 -6.84 59.34
CA MET A 1 8.33 -8.22 59.81
C MET A 1 8.54 -9.09 58.58
N PHE A 2 9.79 -9.39 58.32
CA PHE A 2 10.23 -10.16 57.13
C PHE A 2 10.06 -11.65 57.42
N VAL A 3 9.43 -12.39 56.51
CA VAL A 3 9.57 -13.86 56.47
C VAL A 3 10.16 -14.23 55.10
N SER A 4 11.44 -14.58 55.11
CA SER A 4 12.16 -15.18 54.01
C SER A 4 11.87 -16.68 53.98
N LEU A 5 11.34 -17.19 52.88
CA LEU A 5 11.30 -18.62 52.62
C LEU A 5 12.43 -18.94 51.61
N GLY A 6 13.48 -19.61 52.15
CA GLY A 6 14.59 -20.13 51.37
C GLY A 6 14.14 -21.33 50.54
N PHE A 7 14.33 -21.28 49.24
CA PHE A 7 14.28 -22.47 48.38
C PHE A 7 15.70 -23.08 48.29
N SER A 8 15.79 -24.33 48.69
CA SER A 8 17.02 -25.07 48.89
C SER A 8 17.76 -25.41 47.62
N GLN A 9 19.08 -25.24 47.61
CA GLN A 9 20.04 -25.66 46.58
C GLN A 9 20.04 -27.16 46.22
N ILE A 10 19.17 -27.97 46.78
CA ILE A 10 19.12 -29.42 46.58
C ILE A 10 18.49 -29.81 45.22
N GLY A 11 17.64 -28.99 44.62
CA GLY A 11 16.99 -29.25 43.34
C GLY A 11 17.92 -29.11 42.12
N LEU A 12 18.91 -28.23 42.16
CA LEU A 12 19.84 -28.02 41.06
C LEU A 12 20.97 -29.07 40.94
N VAL A 13 21.33 -29.69 42.04
CA VAL A 13 22.37 -30.75 42.06
C VAL A 13 21.80 -32.09 41.56
N ALA A 14 20.56 -32.39 41.89
CA ALA A 14 19.88 -33.59 41.40
C ALA A 14 19.62 -33.55 39.87
N TYR A 15 19.34 -32.38 39.31
CA TYR A 15 19.18 -32.24 37.86
C TYR A 15 20.49 -32.33 37.08
N ARG A 16 21.62 -31.88 37.66
CA ARG A 16 22.97 -32.02 37.06
C ARG A 16 23.52 -33.43 37.17
N LEU A 17 23.22 -34.16 38.23
CA LEU A 17 23.68 -35.54 38.41
C LEU A 17 22.88 -36.53 37.52
N LEU A 18 21.62 -36.33 37.29
CA LEU A 18 20.84 -37.11 36.32
C LEU A 18 21.28 -36.85 34.87
N TYR A 19 21.80 -35.65 34.54
CA TYR A 19 22.33 -35.34 33.23
C TYR A 19 23.71 -35.97 32.94
N GLN A 20 24.51 -36.24 33.98
CA GLN A 20 25.85 -36.84 33.79
C GLN A 20 25.89 -38.38 33.86
N VAL A 21 24.89 -39.04 34.41
CA VAL A 21 24.85 -40.49 34.51
C VAL A 21 24.28 -41.19 33.28
N PHE A 22 23.53 -40.47 32.44
CA PHE A 22 22.93 -41.03 31.24
C PHE A 22 23.71 -40.78 29.92
N PHE A 23 24.84 -40.11 29.96
CA PHE A 23 25.55 -39.66 28.74
C PHE A 23 26.93 -40.30 28.45
N ASN A 24 27.30 -41.40 29.12
CA ASN A 24 28.50 -42.13 28.73
C ASN A 24 28.19 -43.62 28.55
N GLY A 25 27.86 -44.02 27.34
CA GLY A 25 27.88 -45.41 26.91
C GLY A 25 26.77 -45.81 25.94
N GLY A 26 27.10 -45.95 24.67
CA GLY A 26 26.50 -46.90 23.73
C GLY A 26 25.03 -46.85 23.31
N PHE A 27 24.18 -46.10 24.00
CA PHE A 27 22.72 -46.04 23.72
C PHE A 27 22.31 -44.87 22.82
N ASN A 28 23.22 -43.96 22.51
CA ASN A 28 22.87 -42.71 21.81
C ASN A 28 22.58 -42.90 20.31
N ILE A 29 23.12 -43.92 19.66
CA ILE A 29 22.93 -44.10 18.21
C ILE A 29 21.54 -44.66 17.89
N VAL A 30 21.07 -45.63 18.66
CA VAL A 30 19.77 -46.29 18.43
C VAL A 30 18.60 -45.39 18.84
N ALA A 31 18.74 -44.64 19.94
CA ALA A 31 17.67 -43.70 20.37
C ALA A 31 17.57 -42.50 19.43
N THR A 32 18.69 -42.03 18.86
CA THR A 32 18.70 -40.94 17.87
C THR A 32 18.12 -41.41 16.53
N GLU A 33 18.41 -42.60 16.06
CA GLU A 33 17.86 -43.17 14.84
C GLU A 33 16.34 -43.44 14.96
N ILE A 34 15.88 -43.94 16.09
CA ILE A 34 14.43 -44.18 16.33
C ILE A 34 13.66 -42.84 16.41
N LEU A 35 14.22 -41.80 17.05
CA LEU A 35 13.61 -40.48 17.10
C LEU A 35 13.56 -39.76 15.71
N HIS A 36 14.55 -40.06 14.84
CA HIS A 36 14.57 -39.46 13.51
C HIS A 36 13.65 -40.16 12.52
N SER A 37 13.47 -41.50 12.63
CA SER A 37 12.59 -42.26 11.70
C SER A 37 11.10 -41.88 11.82
N ASP A 38 10.67 -41.33 12.95
CA ASP A 38 9.24 -40.96 13.17
C ASP A 38 8.90 -39.53 12.75
N ARG A 39 9.88 -38.67 12.45
CA ARG A 39 9.67 -37.27 12.12
C ARG A 39 9.18 -36.99 10.70
N ASN A 40 8.98 -37.99 9.86
CA ASN A 40 8.56 -37.84 8.47
C ASN A 40 7.59 -38.95 8.01
N LYS A 41 6.74 -39.42 8.91
CA LYS A 41 5.81 -40.54 8.62
C LYS A 41 4.43 -40.06 8.21
N THR A 42 3.93 -38.99 8.82
CA THR A 42 2.56 -38.51 8.54
C THR A 42 2.53 -37.56 7.34
N PRO A 43 1.40 -37.44 6.65
CA PRO A 43 1.26 -36.46 5.56
C PRO A 43 1.56 -35.02 6.00
N GLU A 44 1.19 -34.62 7.23
CA GLU A 44 1.48 -33.32 7.82
C GLU A 44 2.97 -33.09 7.94
N GLN A 45 3.71 -34.07 8.52
CA GLN A 45 5.17 -33.98 8.70
C GLN A 45 5.87 -33.87 7.34
N LYS A 46 5.46 -34.66 6.35
CA LYS A 46 6.01 -34.60 4.99
C LYS A 46 5.77 -33.23 4.35
N ALA A 47 4.57 -32.69 4.50
CA ALA A 47 4.21 -31.37 3.99
C ALA A 47 5.06 -30.26 4.65
N ILE A 48 5.13 -30.25 5.98
CA ILE A 48 5.92 -29.29 6.75
C ILE A 48 7.41 -29.36 6.38
N ASN A 49 7.97 -30.58 6.27
CA ASN A 49 9.37 -30.76 5.93
C ASN A 49 9.65 -30.37 4.47
N SER A 50 8.71 -30.59 3.54
CA SER A 50 8.83 -30.10 2.16
C SER A 50 8.85 -28.57 2.12
N ILE A 51 8.03 -27.85 2.92
CA ILE A 51 8.07 -26.39 3.03
C ILE A 51 9.45 -25.91 3.51
N ARG A 52 9.97 -26.53 4.59
CA ARG A 52 11.29 -26.21 5.16
C ARG A 52 12.40 -26.37 4.16
N THR A 53 12.46 -27.54 3.50
CA THR A 53 13.57 -27.87 2.59
C THR A 53 13.50 -27.10 1.28
N LEU A 54 12.33 -26.84 0.72
CA LEU A 54 12.19 -25.95 -0.43
C LEU A 54 12.72 -24.55 -0.13
N ALA A 55 12.44 -24.02 1.06
CA ALA A 55 12.93 -22.70 1.45
C ALA A 55 14.45 -22.67 1.62
N MET A 56 15.03 -23.67 2.28
CA MET A 56 16.48 -23.77 2.45
C MET A 56 17.19 -23.94 1.11
N ASP A 57 16.74 -24.87 0.27
CA ASP A 57 17.35 -25.16 -1.02
C ASP A 57 17.30 -23.97 -1.97
N ALA A 58 16.18 -23.24 -1.99
CA ALA A 58 16.01 -22.05 -2.84
C ALA A 58 16.97 -20.92 -2.43
N VAL A 59 17.03 -20.61 -1.14
CA VAL A 59 17.95 -19.59 -0.60
C VAL A 59 19.40 -19.98 -0.81
N GLN A 60 19.76 -21.25 -0.59
CA GLN A 60 21.12 -21.74 -0.80
C GLN A 60 21.51 -21.64 -2.27
N LYS A 61 20.66 -22.08 -3.19
CA LYS A 61 20.92 -21.99 -4.63
C LYS A 61 21.07 -20.55 -5.11
N ALA A 62 20.20 -19.65 -4.63
CA ALA A 62 20.26 -18.24 -4.96
C ALA A 62 21.47 -17.52 -4.31
N ASN A 63 22.11 -18.15 -3.36
CA ASN A 63 23.13 -17.56 -2.48
C ASN A 63 22.68 -16.22 -1.87
N SER A 64 21.37 -16.08 -1.65
CA SER A 64 20.73 -14.85 -1.13
C SER A 64 19.31 -15.17 -0.64
N GLY A 65 18.94 -14.64 0.51
CA GLY A 65 17.58 -14.77 1.05
C GLY A 65 17.55 -14.99 2.55
N HIS A 66 16.33 -15.28 3.06
CA HIS A 66 16.05 -15.37 4.49
C HIS A 66 15.44 -16.74 4.81
N PRO A 67 16.26 -17.75 5.13
CA PRO A 67 15.77 -19.13 5.31
C PRO A 67 15.20 -19.42 6.69
N GLY A 68 15.64 -18.69 7.72
CA GLY A 68 15.39 -19.05 9.11
C GLY A 68 13.92 -19.02 9.52
N THR A 69 13.22 -17.94 9.23
CA THR A 69 11.78 -17.79 9.52
C THR A 69 10.92 -18.79 8.75
N PRO A 70 11.08 -19.03 7.43
CA PRO A 70 10.38 -20.08 6.71
C PRO A 70 10.52 -21.47 7.33
N VAL A 71 11.71 -21.81 7.79
CA VAL A 71 12.00 -23.10 8.46
C VAL A 71 11.24 -23.21 9.79
N SER A 72 11.22 -22.15 10.58
CA SER A 72 10.57 -22.15 11.90
C SER A 72 9.06 -22.14 11.79
N LEU A 73 8.51 -21.36 10.88
CA LEU A 73 7.06 -21.15 10.73
C LEU A 73 6.37 -22.10 9.74
N ALA A 74 7.09 -23.08 9.18
CA ALA A 74 6.46 -24.07 8.30
C ALA A 74 5.27 -24.78 8.95
N PRO A 75 5.31 -25.20 10.25
CA PRO A 75 4.14 -25.80 10.91
C PRO A 75 2.96 -24.86 11.04
N LEU A 76 3.22 -23.58 11.35
CA LEU A 76 2.18 -22.54 11.42
C LEU A 76 1.51 -22.31 10.05
N ALA A 77 2.32 -22.10 9.01
CA ALA A 77 1.80 -21.87 7.65
C ALA A 77 0.99 -23.07 7.17
N TYR A 78 1.50 -24.29 7.38
CA TYR A 78 0.78 -25.53 7.09
C TYR A 78 -0.57 -25.58 7.82
N THR A 79 -0.59 -25.38 9.15
CA THR A 79 -1.82 -25.47 9.95
C THR A 79 -2.85 -24.43 9.53
N LEU A 80 -2.42 -23.18 9.33
CA LEU A 80 -3.30 -22.09 8.89
C LEU A 80 -3.93 -22.39 7.52
N TRP A 81 -3.12 -22.75 6.53
CA TRP A 81 -3.62 -22.98 5.18
C TRP A 81 -4.45 -24.26 5.08
N GLN A 82 -4.01 -25.36 5.68
CA GLN A 82 -4.69 -26.65 5.56
C GLN A 82 -5.96 -26.77 6.40
N LYS A 83 -6.04 -26.07 7.55
CA LYS A 83 -7.18 -26.26 8.47
C LYS A 83 -8.14 -25.07 8.52
N PHE A 84 -7.68 -23.84 8.26
CA PHE A 84 -8.47 -22.63 8.54
C PHE A 84 -8.76 -21.78 7.31
N LEU A 85 -7.76 -21.51 6.47
CA LEU A 85 -7.86 -20.54 5.38
C LEU A 85 -8.93 -20.97 4.35
N ASN A 86 -9.94 -20.13 4.13
CA ASN A 86 -10.91 -20.29 3.04
C ASN A 86 -10.33 -19.66 1.77
N PHE A 87 -9.58 -20.44 1.03
CA PHE A 87 -8.88 -20.02 -0.17
C PHE A 87 -8.98 -21.12 -1.23
N ASP A 88 -9.41 -20.75 -2.43
CA ASP A 88 -9.50 -21.66 -3.57
C ASP A 88 -8.27 -21.52 -4.46
N PRO A 89 -7.34 -22.49 -4.46
CA PRO A 89 -6.15 -22.44 -5.31
C PRO A 89 -6.46 -22.36 -6.82
N ALA A 90 -7.61 -22.90 -7.24
CA ALA A 90 -8.06 -22.86 -8.63
C ALA A 90 -8.69 -21.50 -9.00
N ASN A 91 -9.14 -20.72 -8.02
CA ASN A 91 -9.70 -19.38 -8.19
C ASN A 91 -9.18 -18.42 -7.11
N PRO A 92 -7.88 -18.05 -7.14
CA PRO A 92 -7.23 -17.33 -6.06
C PRO A 92 -7.71 -15.88 -5.89
N ILE A 93 -8.65 -15.42 -6.69
CA ILE A 93 -9.19 -14.05 -6.67
C ILE A 93 -10.69 -13.98 -6.36
N TRP A 94 -11.35 -15.09 -5.96
CA TRP A 94 -12.78 -15.05 -5.66
C TRP A 94 -13.07 -14.07 -4.49
N PRO A 95 -14.16 -13.30 -4.55
CA PRO A 95 -14.33 -12.10 -3.71
C PRO A 95 -14.32 -12.36 -2.20
N ASN A 96 -14.95 -13.44 -1.74
CA ASN A 96 -15.11 -13.76 -0.31
C ASN A 96 -14.03 -14.74 0.22
N ARG A 97 -12.87 -14.86 -0.45
CA ARG A 97 -11.74 -15.62 0.09
C ARG A 97 -11.17 -14.95 1.31
N ASP A 98 -10.65 -15.71 2.25
CA ASP A 98 -9.79 -15.15 3.30
C ASP A 98 -8.53 -14.52 2.70
N ARG A 99 -7.99 -13.53 3.40
CA ARG A 99 -6.76 -12.83 2.98
C ARG A 99 -5.60 -13.30 3.82
N PHE A 100 -4.53 -13.74 3.16
CA PHE A 100 -3.27 -14.09 3.80
C PHE A 100 -2.19 -13.08 3.45
N VAL A 101 -1.62 -12.42 4.44
CA VAL A 101 -0.56 -11.40 4.31
C VAL A 101 0.69 -11.86 5.02
N LEU A 102 1.79 -11.99 4.31
CA LEU A 102 3.11 -12.20 4.91
C LEU A 102 3.79 -10.85 5.12
N SER A 103 3.53 -10.21 6.27
CA SER A 103 4.13 -8.91 6.62
C SER A 103 5.64 -9.00 6.83
N ALA A 104 6.14 -10.12 7.36
CA ALA A 104 7.54 -10.48 7.36
C ALA A 104 7.98 -10.89 5.93
N GLY A 105 7.90 -9.95 4.98
CA GLY A 105 8.07 -10.22 3.56
C GLY A 105 9.43 -10.82 3.16
N HIS A 106 10.46 -10.62 3.97
CA HIS A 106 11.76 -11.27 3.79
C HIS A 106 11.66 -12.80 3.87
N ALA A 107 10.71 -13.36 4.64
CA ALA A 107 10.44 -14.79 4.70
C ALA A 107 9.67 -15.32 3.46
N SER A 108 9.84 -14.70 2.30
CA SER A 108 9.06 -14.91 1.07
C SER A 108 8.98 -16.36 0.62
N MET A 109 10.01 -17.17 0.83
CA MET A 109 9.99 -18.58 0.50
C MET A 109 8.92 -19.38 1.27
N LEU A 110 8.44 -18.87 2.42
CA LEU A 110 7.32 -19.49 3.13
C LEU A 110 6.05 -19.45 2.27
N ILE A 111 5.66 -18.27 1.79
CA ILE A 111 4.46 -18.12 0.96
C ILE A 111 4.64 -18.78 -0.41
N TYR A 112 5.83 -18.70 -1.03
CA TYR A 112 6.07 -19.34 -2.33
C TYR A 112 5.98 -20.86 -2.25
N SER A 113 6.50 -21.47 -1.18
CA SER A 113 6.34 -22.90 -0.94
C SER A 113 4.88 -23.29 -0.75
N MET A 114 4.09 -22.47 -0.04
CA MET A 114 2.66 -22.70 0.16
C MET A 114 1.89 -22.58 -1.16
N ILE A 115 2.13 -21.55 -1.96
CA ILE A 115 1.51 -21.32 -3.28
C ILE A 115 1.82 -22.50 -4.22
N HIS A 116 3.08 -22.95 -4.24
CA HIS A 116 3.52 -24.08 -5.04
C HIS A 116 2.81 -25.39 -4.65
N LEU A 117 2.88 -25.74 -3.36
CA LEU A 117 2.31 -27.01 -2.86
C LEU A 117 0.76 -27.04 -2.96
N ALA A 118 0.12 -25.90 -2.79
CA ALA A 118 -1.32 -25.76 -2.97
C ALA A 118 -1.77 -25.81 -4.44
N GLY A 119 -0.85 -25.65 -5.41
CA GLY A 119 -1.17 -25.63 -6.82
C GLY A 119 -1.98 -24.42 -7.26
N VAL A 120 -1.72 -23.25 -6.66
CA VAL A 120 -2.41 -22.01 -6.98
C VAL A 120 -2.25 -21.68 -8.46
N LYS A 121 -3.35 -21.29 -9.11
CA LYS A 121 -3.40 -20.95 -10.53
C LYS A 121 -2.96 -19.52 -10.79
N THR A 122 -2.40 -19.30 -11.98
CA THR A 122 -1.99 -17.99 -12.46
C THR A 122 -3.21 -17.11 -12.77
N VAL A 123 -3.13 -15.83 -12.40
CA VAL A 123 -4.10 -14.79 -12.76
C VAL A 123 -3.49 -13.94 -13.87
N GLY A 124 -4.15 -13.85 -15.00
CA GLY A 124 -3.75 -13.01 -16.13
C GLY A 124 -4.13 -11.54 -15.95
N GLU A 125 -3.65 -10.69 -16.88
CA GLU A 125 -3.82 -9.22 -16.84
C GLU A 125 -5.29 -8.77 -16.72
N ASN A 126 -6.23 -9.51 -17.31
CA ASN A 126 -7.66 -9.20 -17.27
C ASN A 126 -8.39 -9.94 -16.12
N TYR A 127 -7.68 -10.28 -15.04
CA TYR A 127 -8.21 -11.10 -13.94
C TYR A 127 -8.79 -12.45 -14.40
N SER A 128 -8.36 -12.96 -15.55
CA SER A 128 -8.72 -14.32 -16.01
C SER A 128 -7.84 -15.36 -15.33
N ILE A 129 -8.43 -16.50 -14.97
CA ILE A 129 -7.66 -17.62 -14.42
C ILE A 129 -7.03 -18.41 -15.57
N ILE A 130 -5.72 -18.55 -15.53
CA ILE A 130 -4.92 -19.33 -16.47
C ILE A 130 -4.59 -20.68 -15.82
N ASN A 131 -4.81 -21.78 -16.54
CA ASN A 131 -4.57 -23.12 -16.00
C ASN A 131 -3.07 -23.49 -15.97
N GLU A 132 -2.26 -22.61 -15.39
CA GLU A 132 -0.84 -22.80 -15.14
C GLU A 132 -0.56 -22.54 -13.65
N PRO A 133 0.47 -23.17 -13.06
CA PRO A 133 0.84 -22.90 -11.67
C PRO A 133 1.40 -21.48 -11.53
N ALA A 134 0.91 -20.75 -10.53
CA ALA A 134 1.42 -19.43 -10.16
C ALA A 134 2.91 -19.48 -9.77
N VAL A 135 3.30 -20.52 -9.07
CA VAL A 135 4.69 -20.82 -8.68
C VAL A 135 5.01 -22.26 -9.03
N SER A 136 5.75 -22.49 -10.11
CA SER A 136 6.27 -23.82 -10.49
C SER A 136 7.49 -24.17 -9.63
N LEU A 137 7.88 -25.46 -9.63
CA LEU A 137 9.14 -25.88 -8.98
C LEU A 137 10.36 -25.20 -9.61
N ASP A 138 10.32 -24.95 -10.91
CA ASP A 138 11.39 -24.23 -11.60
C ASP A 138 11.43 -22.75 -11.21
N ALA A 139 10.29 -22.12 -10.92
CA ALA A 139 10.25 -20.79 -10.35
C ALA A 139 10.94 -20.78 -8.96
N ILE A 140 10.67 -21.77 -8.09
CA ILE A 140 11.36 -21.92 -6.80
C ILE A 140 12.86 -22.08 -7.00
N LYS A 141 13.29 -22.92 -7.94
CA LYS A 141 14.71 -23.09 -8.29
C LYS A 141 15.38 -21.82 -8.81
N ASN A 142 14.58 -20.89 -9.33
CA ASN A 142 15.02 -19.59 -9.83
C ASN A 142 14.64 -18.44 -8.87
N PHE A 143 14.57 -18.73 -7.57
CA PHE A 143 14.31 -17.73 -6.53
C PHE A 143 15.28 -16.55 -6.65
N ARG A 144 14.77 -15.31 -6.59
CA ARG A 144 15.53 -14.06 -6.73
C ARG A 144 16.28 -13.88 -8.05
N GLN A 145 15.94 -14.63 -9.10
CA GLN A 145 16.49 -14.39 -10.43
C GLN A 145 15.59 -13.43 -11.21
N LEU A 146 16.17 -12.77 -12.23
CA LEU A 146 15.44 -11.85 -13.09
C LEU A 146 14.20 -12.53 -13.69
N ASP A 147 13.07 -11.84 -13.67
CA ASP A 147 11.79 -12.27 -14.20
C ASP A 147 11.19 -13.56 -13.57
N SER A 148 11.80 -14.09 -12.51
CA SER A 148 11.23 -15.22 -11.76
C SER A 148 9.92 -14.85 -11.08
N LYS A 149 8.97 -15.80 -11.03
CA LYS A 149 7.71 -15.66 -10.25
C LYS A 149 7.92 -15.77 -8.72
N THR A 150 9.17 -15.87 -8.28
CA THR A 150 9.57 -15.90 -6.86
C THR A 150 10.59 -14.77 -6.58
N PRO A 151 10.17 -13.50 -6.64
CA PRO A 151 11.04 -12.37 -6.31
C PRO A 151 11.49 -12.40 -4.85
N GLY A 152 12.44 -11.54 -4.48
CA GLY A 152 13.04 -11.53 -3.15
C GLY A 152 12.06 -11.28 -2.00
N HIS A 153 10.99 -10.57 -2.27
CA HIS A 153 9.87 -10.28 -1.36
C HIS A 153 8.55 -10.46 -2.12
N PRO A 154 7.42 -10.75 -1.44
CA PRO A 154 6.14 -10.94 -2.12
C PRO A 154 5.70 -9.69 -2.88
N GLU A 155 5.33 -9.84 -4.15
CA GLU A 155 4.89 -8.74 -5.02
C GLU A 155 3.49 -9.03 -5.57
N TYR A 156 2.55 -8.13 -5.29
CA TYR A 156 1.20 -8.15 -5.84
C TYR A 156 1.26 -7.95 -7.37
N HIS A 157 0.41 -8.61 -8.11
CA HIS A 157 0.40 -8.75 -9.57
C HIS A 157 1.53 -9.58 -10.17
N TRP A 158 2.71 -9.62 -9.56
CA TRP A 158 3.83 -10.42 -10.09
C TRP A 158 3.67 -11.91 -9.80
N THR A 159 3.29 -12.25 -8.56
CA THR A 159 3.04 -13.63 -8.13
C THR A 159 1.58 -13.80 -7.76
N SER A 160 0.82 -14.58 -8.53
CA SER A 160 -0.59 -14.86 -8.24
C SER A 160 -0.72 -15.61 -6.91
N GLY A 161 -1.72 -15.24 -6.10
CA GLY A 161 -1.89 -15.73 -4.73
C GLY A 161 -1.22 -14.85 -3.67
N VAL A 162 -0.43 -13.84 -4.06
CA VAL A 162 0.08 -12.80 -3.17
C VAL A 162 -0.93 -11.66 -3.10
N GLU A 163 -1.46 -11.39 -1.90
CA GLU A 163 -2.53 -10.40 -1.68
C GLU A 163 -2.02 -8.95 -1.65
N THR A 164 -0.76 -8.73 -1.27
CA THR A 164 -0.14 -7.41 -1.20
C THR A 164 1.37 -7.49 -1.30
N THR A 165 2.00 -6.46 -1.85
CA THR A 165 3.46 -6.32 -1.82
C THR A 165 3.93 -6.00 -0.40
N THR A 166 4.90 -6.77 0.08
CA THR A 166 5.56 -6.58 1.38
C THR A 166 7.08 -6.56 1.19
N GLY A 167 7.82 -6.37 2.27
CA GLY A 167 9.29 -6.20 2.26
C GLY A 167 9.68 -5.09 3.22
N PRO A 168 9.20 -3.83 3.04
CA PRO A 168 9.28 -2.84 4.12
C PRO A 168 8.44 -3.31 5.31
N LEU A 169 9.08 -3.49 6.48
CA LEU A 169 8.46 -4.06 7.66
C LEU A 169 7.27 -3.20 8.15
N GLY A 170 6.25 -3.85 8.70
CA GLY A 170 5.03 -3.19 9.18
C GLY A 170 4.00 -2.85 8.10
N GLN A 171 4.39 -2.70 6.82
CA GLN A 171 3.45 -2.37 5.74
C GLN A 171 2.34 -3.42 5.59
N GLY A 172 2.70 -4.71 5.62
CA GLY A 172 1.72 -5.79 5.52
C GLY A 172 0.72 -5.81 6.66
N LEU A 173 1.15 -5.51 7.90
CA LEU A 173 0.26 -5.38 9.05
C LEU A 173 -0.77 -4.26 8.83
N ALA A 174 -0.34 -3.07 8.46
CA ALA A 174 -1.25 -1.95 8.22
C ALA A 174 -2.16 -2.18 7.00
N THR A 175 -1.64 -2.80 5.92
CA THR A 175 -2.45 -3.19 4.76
C THR A 175 -3.53 -4.22 5.14
N SER A 176 -3.21 -5.18 6.03
CA SER A 176 -4.18 -6.16 6.53
C SER A 176 -5.34 -5.52 7.30
N VAL A 177 -5.09 -4.43 8.04
CA VAL A 177 -6.15 -3.62 8.68
C VAL A 177 -7.09 -3.05 7.62
N GLY A 178 -6.55 -2.53 6.51
CA GLY A 178 -7.36 -2.02 5.40
C GLY A 178 -8.23 -3.10 4.75
N MET A 179 -7.70 -4.31 4.57
CA MET A 179 -8.47 -5.45 4.07
C MET A 179 -9.61 -5.85 5.03
N ALA A 180 -9.36 -5.82 6.34
CA ALA A 180 -10.37 -6.12 7.35
C ALA A 180 -11.46 -5.02 7.43
N MET A 181 -11.09 -3.73 7.30
CA MET A 181 -12.05 -2.63 7.20
C MET A 181 -12.91 -2.74 5.94
N ALA A 182 -12.30 -3.12 4.81
CA ALA A 182 -13.03 -3.31 3.56
C ALA A 182 -14.09 -4.42 3.69
N GLU A 183 -13.76 -5.56 4.30
CA GLU A 183 -14.74 -6.63 4.54
C GLU A 183 -15.91 -6.13 5.38
N ARG A 184 -15.65 -5.43 6.49
CA ARG A 184 -16.71 -4.87 7.35
C ARG A 184 -17.64 -3.94 6.58
N TRP A 185 -17.09 -3.08 5.75
CA TRP A 185 -17.90 -2.19 4.90
C TRP A 185 -18.68 -2.97 3.84
N LEU A 186 -18.04 -3.89 3.12
CA LEU A 186 -18.66 -4.72 2.09
C LEU A 186 -19.81 -5.56 2.68
N ALA A 187 -19.59 -6.19 3.83
CA ALA A 187 -20.60 -6.96 4.53
C ALA A 187 -21.78 -6.07 4.95
N ALA A 188 -21.53 -4.91 5.57
CA ALA A 188 -22.55 -3.99 6.00
C ALA A 188 -23.38 -3.42 4.83
N TYR A 189 -22.74 -3.19 3.67
CA TYR A 189 -23.39 -2.57 2.51
C TYR A 189 -24.09 -3.59 1.59
N TYR A 190 -23.51 -4.78 1.36
CA TYR A 190 -24.01 -5.74 0.38
C TYR A 190 -24.72 -6.95 0.95
N ASN A 191 -24.41 -7.41 2.18
CA ASN A 191 -25.11 -8.55 2.77
C ASN A 191 -26.59 -8.23 3.01
N ARG A 192 -27.45 -9.21 2.79
CA ARG A 192 -28.90 -9.14 3.01
C ARG A 192 -29.36 -10.41 3.74
N PRO A 193 -30.52 -10.42 4.41
CA PRO A 193 -31.05 -11.65 4.99
C PRO A 193 -31.10 -12.79 3.99
N GLY A 194 -30.45 -13.90 4.31
CA GLY A 194 -30.28 -15.06 3.43
C GLY A 194 -29.14 -14.95 2.39
N PHE A 195 -28.45 -13.81 2.31
CA PHE A 195 -27.36 -13.56 1.37
C PHE A 195 -26.15 -12.97 2.08
N GLU A 196 -25.32 -13.80 2.68
CA GLU A 196 -24.05 -13.43 3.32
C GLU A 196 -22.93 -13.52 2.28
N LEU A 197 -22.78 -12.48 1.43
CA LEU A 197 -21.81 -12.45 0.34
C LEU A 197 -20.37 -12.20 0.83
N PHE A 198 -20.21 -11.44 1.92
CA PHE A 198 -18.92 -11.09 2.50
C PHE A 198 -18.85 -11.47 3.97
N LYS A 199 -17.85 -12.27 4.32
CA LYS A 199 -17.55 -12.76 5.66
C LYS A 199 -16.15 -13.36 5.70
N TYR A 200 -15.18 -12.68 5.13
CA TYR A 200 -13.83 -13.21 5.11
C TYR A 200 -12.99 -12.71 6.28
N ASN A 201 -12.03 -13.53 6.68
CA ASN A 201 -11.03 -13.18 7.66
C ASN A 201 -9.74 -12.71 7.00
N VAL A 202 -8.94 -11.95 7.75
CA VAL A 202 -7.63 -11.47 7.33
C VAL A 202 -6.59 -11.96 8.32
N TYR A 203 -5.61 -12.72 7.82
CA TYR A 203 -4.50 -13.25 8.60
C TYR A 203 -3.20 -12.59 8.15
N SER A 204 -2.40 -12.10 9.10
CA SER A 204 -1.10 -11.53 8.79
C SER A 204 -0.02 -12.11 9.66
N ILE A 205 1.03 -12.71 9.06
CA ILE A 205 2.21 -13.19 9.77
C ILE A 205 3.27 -12.09 9.80
N CYS A 206 3.81 -11.81 10.97
CA CYS A 206 4.84 -10.80 11.20
C CYS A 206 5.92 -11.30 12.15
N GLY A 207 7.06 -10.64 12.18
CA GLY A 207 8.16 -10.89 13.12
C GLY A 207 8.45 -9.68 14.00
N ASP A 208 9.50 -9.78 14.81
CA ASP A 208 9.95 -8.76 15.76
C ASP A 208 10.13 -7.39 15.09
N GLY A 209 10.76 -7.34 13.92
CA GLY A 209 10.96 -6.08 13.19
C GLY A 209 9.65 -5.40 12.79
N CYS A 210 8.61 -6.15 12.41
CA CYS A 210 7.30 -5.58 12.16
C CYS A 210 6.69 -4.95 13.44
N MET A 211 6.93 -5.57 14.60
CA MET A 211 6.42 -5.06 15.88
C MET A 211 7.17 -3.81 16.36
N MET A 212 8.41 -3.60 15.93
CA MET A 212 9.20 -2.40 16.20
C MET A 212 8.73 -1.18 15.38
N GLU A 213 8.23 -1.42 14.16
CA GLU A 213 7.85 -0.35 13.24
C GLU A 213 6.69 0.53 13.76
N GLY A 214 6.84 1.85 13.60
CA GLY A 214 5.83 2.83 14.03
C GLY A 214 4.48 2.61 13.35
N ILE A 215 4.47 2.30 12.05
CA ILE A 215 3.24 2.04 11.29
C ILE A 215 2.40 0.90 11.87
N SER A 216 3.03 -0.12 12.44
CA SER A 216 2.33 -1.25 13.07
C SER A 216 1.58 -0.80 14.32
N ASN A 217 2.18 0.11 15.10
CA ASN A 217 1.54 0.69 16.28
C ASN A 217 0.35 1.59 15.92
N GLU A 218 0.51 2.43 14.87
CA GLU A 218 -0.58 3.24 14.34
C GLU A 218 -1.77 2.36 13.89
N ALA A 219 -1.49 1.32 13.11
CA ALA A 219 -2.49 0.42 12.57
C ALA A 219 -3.16 -0.44 13.65
N ALA A 220 -2.38 -0.98 14.61
CA ALA A 220 -2.90 -1.78 15.71
C ALA A 220 -3.85 -0.98 16.62
N SER A 221 -3.49 0.28 16.92
CA SER A 221 -4.33 1.18 17.70
C SER A 221 -5.68 1.43 17.02
N LEU A 222 -5.67 1.67 15.70
CA LEU A 222 -6.90 1.89 14.95
C LEU A 222 -7.75 0.62 14.83
N ALA A 223 -7.12 -0.55 14.61
CA ALA A 223 -7.82 -1.83 14.51
C ALA A 223 -8.54 -2.21 15.82
N GLY A 224 -7.90 -1.98 16.97
CA GLY A 224 -8.51 -2.17 18.28
C GLY A 224 -9.68 -1.20 18.52
N HIS A 225 -9.51 0.08 18.18
CA HIS A 225 -10.56 1.11 18.25
C HIS A 225 -11.79 0.72 17.42
N LEU A 226 -11.57 0.26 16.20
CA LEU A 226 -12.63 -0.16 15.27
C LEU A 226 -13.17 -1.58 15.56
N LYS A 227 -12.63 -2.29 16.55
CA LYS A 227 -13.06 -3.65 16.95
C LYS A 227 -13.11 -4.64 15.77
N LEU A 228 -12.07 -4.67 14.95
CA LEU A 228 -12.01 -5.51 13.74
C LEU A 228 -11.82 -6.99 14.09
N SER A 229 -12.87 -7.66 14.53
CA SER A 229 -12.82 -9.07 14.96
C SER A 229 -12.57 -10.07 13.82
N ASN A 230 -12.54 -9.64 12.56
CA ASN A 230 -12.14 -10.42 11.40
C ASN A 230 -10.64 -10.31 11.08
N LEU A 231 -9.83 -9.71 11.97
CA LEU A 231 -8.39 -9.52 11.82
C LEU A 231 -7.61 -10.36 12.83
N CYS A 232 -6.71 -11.20 12.32
CA CYS A 232 -5.79 -12.01 13.11
C CYS A 232 -4.33 -11.66 12.72
N TRP A 233 -3.57 -11.10 13.66
CA TRP A 233 -2.12 -10.99 13.50
C TRP A 233 -1.45 -12.15 14.21
N ILE A 234 -0.48 -12.77 13.56
CA ILE A 234 0.28 -13.90 14.08
C ILE A 234 1.74 -13.47 14.16
N TYR A 235 2.23 -13.31 15.37
CA TYR A 235 3.54 -12.77 15.66
C TYR A 235 4.55 -13.88 15.92
N ASP A 236 5.54 -14.02 15.06
CA ASP A 236 6.73 -14.86 15.25
C ASP A 236 7.66 -14.22 16.29
N ASN A 237 7.56 -14.68 17.52
CA ASN A 237 8.36 -14.22 18.65
C ASN A 237 9.62 -15.08 18.74
N ASN A 238 10.48 -15.02 17.73
CA ASN A 238 11.74 -15.74 17.71
C ASN A 238 12.90 -14.97 18.36
N ARG A 239 12.70 -13.70 18.68
CA ARG A 239 13.64 -12.79 19.36
C ARG A 239 14.94 -12.56 18.61
N ILE A 240 14.95 -12.73 17.30
CA ILE A 240 16.13 -12.58 16.44
C ILE A 240 15.85 -11.57 15.33
N THR A 241 16.80 -10.68 15.14
CA THR A 241 16.87 -9.76 13.98
C THR A 241 18.19 -10.01 13.23
N ILE A 242 18.42 -9.28 12.15
CA ILE A 242 19.69 -9.30 11.40
C ILE A 242 20.89 -8.96 12.31
N GLU A 243 20.71 -8.00 13.21
CA GLU A 243 21.80 -7.50 14.06
C GLU A 243 22.11 -8.44 15.24
N GLY A 244 21.11 -9.21 15.70
CA GLY A 244 21.27 -10.10 16.84
C GLY A 244 19.96 -10.36 17.58
N HIS A 245 20.08 -10.64 18.89
CA HIS A 245 18.90 -10.78 19.75
C HIS A 245 18.16 -9.46 19.92
N THR A 246 16.82 -9.54 19.99
CA THR A 246 15.96 -8.37 20.20
C THR A 246 16.27 -7.59 21.47
N SER A 247 16.85 -8.24 22.50
CA SER A 247 17.30 -7.59 23.72
C SER A 247 18.28 -6.42 23.53
N LEU A 248 18.87 -6.29 22.34
CA LEU A 248 19.71 -5.14 21.98
C LEU A 248 18.91 -3.85 21.84
N ALA A 249 17.65 -3.91 21.35
CA ALA A 249 16.84 -2.74 21.01
C ALA A 249 15.34 -2.89 21.29
N PHE A 250 14.87 -4.07 21.72
CA PHE A 250 13.45 -4.37 21.84
C PHE A 250 13.19 -5.31 23.02
N SER A 251 12.77 -4.73 24.16
CA SER A 251 12.57 -5.44 25.42
C SER A 251 11.17 -5.26 26.02
N GLU A 252 10.25 -4.69 25.26
CA GLU A 252 8.88 -4.45 25.69
C GLU A 252 8.05 -5.74 25.79
N ASP A 253 7.01 -5.72 26.61
CA ASP A 253 5.98 -6.77 26.64
C ASP A 253 4.93 -6.47 25.55
N VAL A 254 5.10 -7.12 24.39
CA VAL A 254 4.19 -6.98 23.25
C VAL A 254 2.76 -7.41 23.62
N ALA A 255 2.60 -8.46 24.44
CA ALA A 255 1.27 -8.92 24.88
C ALA A 255 0.53 -7.81 25.64
N THR A 256 1.18 -7.21 26.63
CA THR A 256 0.61 -6.10 27.42
C THR A 256 0.30 -4.89 26.54
N ARG A 257 1.18 -4.53 25.61
CA ARG A 257 0.93 -3.44 24.64
C ARG A 257 -0.36 -3.68 23.86
N PHE A 258 -0.55 -4.87 23.29
CA PHE A 258 -1.72 -5.18 22.46
C PHE A 258 -3.00 -5.29 23.31
N ILE A 259 -2.93 -5.80 24.53
CA ILE A 259 -4.07 -5.74 25.48
C ILE A 259 -4.49 -4.29 25.73
N GLY A 260 -3.51 -3.38 25.94
CA GLY A 260 -3.75 -1.94 26.09
C GLY A 260 -4.36 -1.28 24.84
N LEU A 261 -4.09 -1.80 23.65
CA LEU A 261 -4.70 -1.36 22.40
C LEU A 261 -6.10 -1.97 22.13
N GLY A 262 -6.62 -2.78 23.04
CA GLY A 262 -7.96 -3.38 22.93
C GLY A 262 -8.01 -4.66 22.10
N TRP A 263 -6.88 -5.35 21.92
CA TRP A 263 -6.81 -6.64 21.24
C TRP A 263 -7.04 -7.81 22.18
N ASN A 264 -7.58 -8.90 21.65
CA ASN A 264 -7.46 -10.22 22.27
C ASN A 264 -6.04 -10.75 22.02
N VAL A 265 -5.41 -11.34 23.04
CA VAL A 265 -4.04 -11.86 22.93
C VAL A 265 -4.01 -13.30 23.44
N THR A 266 -3.43 -14.18 22.63
CA THR A 266 -3.17 -15.58 23.01
C THR A 266 -1.73 -15.96 22.67
N ARG A 267 -1.19 -16.99 23.31
CA ARG A 267 0.20 -17.41 23.12
C ARG A 267 0.30 -18.91 22.85
N VAL A 268 1.10 -19.27 21.88
CA VAL A 268 1.52 -20.60 21.50
C VAL A 268 2.98 -20.75 21.89
N ALA A 269 3.26 -21.58 22.90
CA ALA A 269 4.58 -21.69 23.49
C ALA A 269 5.58 -22.54 22.66
N ASN A 270 5.10 -23.21 21.61
CA ASN A 270 5.94 -24.03 20.73
C ASN A 270 5.40 -24.02 19.30
N ALA A 271 6.13 -23.39 18.41
CA ALA A 271 5.83 -23.30 16.97
C ALA A 271 5.76 -24.66 16.24
N ASN A 272 6.22 -25.74 16.85
CA ASN A 272 6.18 -27.11 16.29
C ASN A 272 5.02 -27.96 16.84
N ASP A 273 4.25 -27.45 17.78
CA ASP A 273 3.07 -28.14 18.31
C ASP A 273 1.83 -27.71 17.53
N LEU A 274 1.38 -28.57 16.60
CA LEU A 274 0.25 -28.30 15.72
C LEU A 274 -1.07 -28.09 16.49
N ASP A 275 -1.24 -28.82 17.60
CA ASP A 275 -2.46 -28.70 18.43
C ASP A 275 -2.48 -27.37 19.19
N MET A 276 -1.32 -26.89 19.66
CA MET A 276 -1.19 -25.57 20.25
C MET A 276 -1.46 -24.46 19.23
N ILE A 277 -0.93 -24.57 18.02
CA ILE A 277 -1.18 -23.62 16.92
C ILE A 277 -2.68 -23.60 16.59
N GLU A 278 -3.29 -24.76 16.44
CA GLU A 278 -4.73 -24.86 16.17
C GLU A 278 -5.57 -24.21 17.27
N ARG A 279 -5.26 -24.44 18.55
CA ARG A 279 -5.93 -23.77 19.67
C ARG A 279 -5.74 -22.25 19.63
N GLY A 280 -4.54 -21.78 19.30
CA GLY A 280 -4.25 -20.34 19.16
C GLY A 280 -5.10 -19.68 18.07
N ILE A 281 -5.21 -20.31 16.89
CA ILE A 281 -6.05 -19.81 15.79
C ILE A 281 -7.52 -19.92 16.12
N ASN A 282 -7.97 -21.00 16.80
CA ASN A 282 -9.34 -21.12 17.25
C ASN A 282 -9.73 -20.05 18.27
N CYS A 283 -8.80 -19.55 19.08
CA CYS A 283 -9.05 -18.41 19.95
C CYS A 283 -9.48 -17.18 19.17
N PHE A 284 -8.89 -16.92 18.01
CA PHE A 284 -9.35 -15.88 17.08
C PHE A 284 -10.78 -16.15 16.59
N HIS A 285 -11.09 -17.34 16.14
CA HIS A 285 -12.43 -17.70 15.62
C HIS A 285 -13.54 -17.58 16.67
N HIS A 286 -13.22 -17.72 17.95
CA HIS A 286 -14.16 -17.52 19.04
C HIS A 286 -14.24 -16.08 19.57
N THR A 287 -13.40 -15.17 19.05
CA THR A 287 -13.38 -13.75 19.44
C THR A 287 -14.18 -12.93 18.44
N SER A 288 -15.34 -12.41 18.83
CA SER A 288 -16.27 -11.72 17.93
C SER A 288 -16.31 -10.20 18.10
N ASP A 289 -15.59 -9.63 19.08
CA ASP A 289 -15.72 -8.24 19.50
C ASP A 289 -14.44 -7.39 19.33
N ARG A 290 -13.33 -7.98 18.94
CA ARG A 290 -12.03 -7.30 18.80
C ARG A 290 -11.03 -8.08 17.93
N PRO A 291 -9.98 -7.46 17.39
CA PRO A 291 -8.92 -8.18 16.69
C PRO A 291 -8.11 -9.07 17.63
N THR A 292 -7.46 -10.10 17.07
CA THR A 292 -6.67 -11.05 17.86
C THR A 292 -5.20 -11.05 17.45
N LEU A 293 -4.31 -11.02 18.45
CA LEU A 293 -2.88 -11.29 18.31
C LEU A 293 -2.59 -12.71 18.81
N VAL A 294 -2.05 -13.56 17.95
CA VAL A 294 -1.52 -14.88 18.33
C VAL A 294 0.00 -14.78 18.39
N ILE A 295 0.59 -14.86 19.56
CA ILE A 295 2.04 -14.84 19.75
C ILE A 295 2.55 -16.27 19.63
N ILE A 296 3.47 -16.53 18.73
CA ILE A 296 4.09 -17.84 18.50
C ILE A 296 5.55 -17.79 18.98
N ASP A 297 5.86 -18.52 20.06
CA ASP A 297 7.26 -18.71 20.45
C ASP A 297 7.93 -19.71 19.53
N SER A 298 8.95 -19.27 18.82
CA SER A 298 9.69 -20.08 17.87
C SER A 298 11.21 -19.95 18.09
N LEU A 299 11.95 -20.88 17.50
CA LEU A 299 13.40 -20.80 17.35
C LEU A 299 13.72 -20.62 15.86
N ILE A 300 14.38 -19.53 15.50
CA ILE A 300 14.76 -19.30 14.11
C ILE A 300 15.61 -20.48 13.58
N ALA A 301 15.36 -20.93 12.35
CA ALA A 301 16.03 -22.08 11.75
C ALA A 301 15.97 -23.35 12.62
N TRP A 302 14.80 -23.65 13.21
CA TRP A 302 14.60 -24.83 14.06
C TRP A 302 15.11 -26.12 13.43
N GLY A 303 15.91 -26.89 14.18
CA GLY A 303 16.48 -28.17 13.75
C GLY A 303 17.66 -28.07 12.77
N VAL A 304 18.16 -26.86 12.47
CA VAL A 304 19.35 -26.67 11.61
C VAL A 304 20.62 -26.64 12.45
N PRO A 305 21.51 -27.62 12.33
CA PRO A 305 22.70 -27.69 13.18
C PRO A 305 23.58 -26.44 13.07
N GLY A 306 23.93 -25.85 14.23
CA GLY A 306 24.78 -24.65 14.34
C GLY A 306 24.19 -23.36 13.81
N LYS A 307 22.89 -23.37 13.45
CA LYS A 307 22.16 -22.20 12.95
C LYS A 307 20.88 -21.93 13.73
N GLU A 308 20.34 -22.91 14.45
CA GLU A 308 19.16 -22.74 15.31
C GLU A 308 19.40 -21.66 16.35
N ASP A 309 18.41 -20.78 16.56
CA ASP A 309 18.43 -19.65 17.50
C ASP A 309 19.62 -18.68 17.31
N HIS A 310 20.14 -18.57 16.09
CA HIS A 310 21.28 -17.74 15.78
C HIS A 310 20.96 -16.72 14.68
N HIS A 311 21.37 -15.45 14.86
CA HIS A 311 21.08 -14.36 13.94
C HIS A 311 21.59 -14.60 12.51
N SER A 312 22.68 -15.36 12.31
CA SER A 312 23.17 -15.70 10.96
C SER A 312 22.20 -16.57 10.14
N ALA A 313 21.16 -17.12 10.76
CA ALA A 313 20.08 -17.81 10.04
C ALA A 313 19.00 -16.85 9.53
N HIS A 314 19.02 -15.58 9.96
CA HIS A 314 17.99 -14.62 9.60
C HIS A 314 18.03 -14.27 8.12
N GLY A 315 19.17 -13.81 7.60
CA GLY A 315 19.29 -13.20 6.27
C GLY A 315 20.39 -13.74 5.37
N GLU A 316 20.96 -14.92 5.69
CA GLU A 316 22.07 -15.53 4.95
C GLU A 316 21.75 -16.98 4.59
N PRO A 317 22.34 -17.52 3.49
CA PRO A 317 22.32 -18.95 3.22
C PRO A 317 22.87 -19.76 4.41
N LEU A 318 22.24 -20.88 4.70
CA LEU A 318 22.59 -21.70 5.87
C LEU A 318 23.90 -22.46 5.70
N GLY A 319 24.32 -22.74 4.45
CA GLY A 319 25.45 -23.56 4.07
C GLY A 319 25.08 -25.03 3.89
N ASP A 320 25.70 -25.68 2.92
CA ASP A 320 25.38 -27.07 2.50
C ASP A 320 25.46 -28.08 3.64
N ALA A 321 26.46 -27.98 4.50
CA ALA A 321 26.64 -28.90 5.64
C ALA A 321 25.46 -28.76 6.65
N ALA A 322 25.02 -27.52 6.94
CA ALA A 322 23.92 -27.27 7.85
C ALA A 322 22.59 -27.76 7.26
N ILE A 323 22.37 -27.54 5.95
CA ILE A 323 21.18 -28.01 5.24
C ILE A 323 21.11 -29.53 5.21
N ARG A 324 22.22 -30.21 4.92
CA ARG A 324 22.31 -31.69 4.98
C ARG A 324 21.98 -32.20 6.38
N GLY A 325 22.52 -31.58 7.41
CA GLY A 325 22.22 -31.92 8.80
C GLY A 325 20.75 -31.67 9.16
N ALA A 326 20.19 -30.59 8.71
CA ALA A 326 18.74 -30.28 8.88
C ALA A 326 17.86 -31.34 8.21
N LYS A 327 18.15 -31.75 6.96
CA LYS A 327 17.42 -32.79 6.25
C LYS A 327 17.46 -34.12 7.01
N ILE A 328 18.61 -34.52 7.54
CA ILE A 328 18.72 -35.69 8.42
C ILE A 328 17.83 -35.53 9.65
N ASN A 329 17.87 -34.38 10.32
CA ASN A 329 17.04 -34.12 11.49
C ASN A 329 15.52 -34.16 11.19
N TYR A 330 15.14 -33.87 9.96
CA TYR A 330 13.76 -33.94 9.51
C TYR A 330 13.36 -35.30 8.92
N GLY A 331 14.29 -36.26 8.87
CA GLY A 331 14.04 -37.59 8.28
C GLY A 331 13.92 -37.57 6.76
N MET A 332 14.55 -36.60 6.09
CA MET A 332 14.60 -36.47 4.64
C MET A 332 15.98 -36.91 4.08
N ASP A 333 16.01 -37.19 2.79
CA ASP A 333 17.26 -37.53 2.09
C ASP A 333 18.19 -36.30 2.03
N PRO A 334 19.37 -36.36 2.66
CA PRO A 334 20.29 -35.20 2.72
C PRO A 334 20.91 -34.85 1.37
N ASP A 335 20.87 -35.75 0.39
CA ASP A 335 21.51 -35.57 -0.92
C ASP A 335 20.54 -35.02 -1.98
N LYS A 336 19.24 -35.09 -1.73
CA LYS A 336 18.23 -34.55 -2.62
C LYS A 336 17.96 -33.06 -2.35
N THR A 337 17.87 -32.27 -3.42
CA THR A 337 17.47 -30.86 -3.37
C THR A 337 16.14 -30.66 -4.07
N PHE A 338 15.36 -29.68 -3.61
CA PHE A 338 14.02 -29.35 -4.15
C PHE A 338 13.07 -30.54 -4.18
N GLU A 339 13.19 -31.43 -3.21
CA GLU A 339 12.31 -32.60 -3.09
C GLU A 339 10.98 -32.21 -2.46
N VAL A 340 9.87 -32.52 -3.17
CA VAL A 340 8.53 -32.58 -2.59
C VAL A 340 8.20 -34.06 -2.39
N GLN A 341 7.91 -34.45 -1.15
CA GLN A 341 7.70 -35.85 -0.81
C GLN A 341 6.42 -36.41 -1.41
N ASP A 342 6.41 -37.70 -1.67
CA ASP A 342 5.26 -38.41 -2.24
C ASP A 342 4.00 -38.19 -1.41
N GLY A 343 2.90 -37.85 -2.10
CA GLY A 343 1.58 -37.62 -1.52
C GLY A 343 1.35 -36.19 -1.01
N VAL A 344 2.37 -35.30 -0.95
CA VAL A 344 2.20 -33.94 -0.40
C VAL A 344 1.26 -33.09 -1.28
N TYR A 345 1.42 -33.09 -2.59
CA TYR A 345 0.50 -32.37 -3.48
C TYR A 345 -0.95 -32.83 -3.32
N GLN A 346 -1.16 -34.15 -3.26
CA GLN A 346 -2.51 -34.70 -3.07
C GLN A 346 -3.09 -34.29 -1.71
N HIS A 347 -2.28 -34.31 -0.66
CA HIS A 347 -2.68 -33.88 0.67
C HIS A 347 -3.15 -32.41 0.71
N PHE A 348 -2.48 -31.51 -0.03
CA PHE A 348 -2.94 -30.13 -0.18
C PHE A 348 -4.26 -30.03 -0.94
N GLN A 349 -4.46 -30.84 -1.99
CA GLN A 349 -5.71 -30.85 -2.75
C GLN A 349 -6.89 -31.41 -1.93
N ASP A 350 -6.65 -32.47 -1.14
CA ASP A 350 -7.69 -33.11 -0.34
C ASP A 350 -8.23 -32.22 0.79
N LEU A 351 -7.40 -31.32 1.31
CA LEU A 351 -7.76 -30.41 2.42
C LEU A 351 -8.08 -29.00 1.91
N LEU A 352 -7.08 -28.17 1.71
CA LEU A 352 -7.24 -26.78 1.27
C LEU A 352 -7.96 -26.71 -0.08
N GLY A 353 -7.50 -27.48 -1.07
CA GLY A 353 -8.06 -27.46 -2.43
C GLY A 353 -9.55 -27.76 -2.44
N LYS A 354 -9.96 -28.85 -1.78
CA LYS A 354 -11.37 -29.23 -1.69
C LYS A 354 -12.20 -28.19 -0.93
N ARG A 355 -11.74 -27.77 0.27
CA ARG A 355 -12.46 -26.77 1.08
C ARG A 355 -12.63 -25.45 0.31
N GLY A 356 -11.57 -24.96 -0.34
CA GLY A 356 -11.60 -23.73 -1.12
C GLY A 356 -12.54 -23.83 -2.32
N ALA A 357 -12.47 -24.92 -3.09
CA ALA A 357 -13.35 -25.14 -4.22
C ALA A 357 -14.83 -25.22 -3.81
N ASP A 358 -15.14 -25.94 -2.73
CA ASP A 358 -16.51 -26.02 -2.20
C ASP A 358 -17.02 -24.63 -1.76
N ALA A 359 -16.22 -23.85 -1.06
CA ALA A 359 -16.58 -22.50 -0.61
C ALA A 359 -16.74 -21.51 -1.79
N SER A 360 -15.83 -21.54 -2.75
CA SER A 360 -15.87 -20.70 -3.97
C SER A 360 -17.12 -21.03 -4.82
N ALA A 361 -17.43 -22.32 -5.01
CA ALA A 361 -18.62 -22.76 -5.74
C ALA A 361 -19.92 -22.37 -5.03
N ALA A 362 -19.98 -22.53 -3.70
CA ALA A 362 -21.13 -22.12 -2.89
C ALA A 362 -21.36 -20.60 -2.98
N TRP A 363 -20.31 -19.81 -2.89
CA TRP A 363 -20.40 -18.34 -3.05
C TRP A 363 -20.89 -17.95 -4.44
N LYS A 364 -20.36 -18.58 -5.49
CA LYS A 364 -20.80 -18.33 -6.87
C LYS A 364 -22.30 -18.60 -7.04
N LYS A 365 -22.80 -19.71 -6.51
CA LYS A 365 -24.22 -20.04 -6.53
C LYS A 365 -25.05 -18.99 -5.78
N LEU A 366 -24.61 -18.60 -4.57
CA LEU A 366 -25.27 -17.58 -3.77
C LEU A 366 -25.32 -16.23 -4.51
N PHE A 367 -24.26 -15.85 -5.20
CA PHE A 367 -24.21 -14.60 -5.96
C PHE A 367 -25.14 -14.62 -7.18
N GLU A 368 -25.28 -15.76 -7.88
CA GLU A 368 -26.27 -15.91 -8.97
C GLU A 368 -27.72 -15.81 -8.47
N GLU A 369 -28.01 -16.26 -7.26
CA GLU A 369 -29.32 -16.08 -6.63
C GLU A 369 -29.51 -14.62 -6.17
N TYR A 370 -28.47 -14.01 -5.61
CA TYR A 370 -28.46 -12.58 -5.23
C TYR A 370 -28.76 -11.65 -6.42
N LYS A 371 -28.20 -11.92 -7.59
CA LYS A 371 -28.49 -11.18 -8.83
C LYS A 371 -29.97 -11.12 -9.17
N LYS A 372 -30.71 -12.18 -8.90
CA LYS A 372 -32.15 -12.24 -9.19
C LYS A 372 -32.97 -11.41 -8.21
N VAL A 373 -32.55 -11.36 -6.94
CA VAL A 373 -33.30 -10.70 -5.86
C VAL A 373 -32.86 -9.23 -5.68
N HIS A 374 -31.56 -8.95 -5.89
CA HIS A 374 -30.93 -7.63 -5.67
C HIS A 374 -30.12 -7.17 -6.89
N PRO A 375 -30.72 -7.05 -8.11
CA PRO A 375 -29.99 -6.83 -9.37
C PRO A 375 -29.13 -5.56 -9.36
N GLU A 376 -29.60 -4.46 -8.75
CA GLU A 376 -28.87 -3.22 -8.69
C GLU A 376 -27.59 -3.31 -7.83
N LEU A 377 -27.68 -3.99 -6.69
CA LEU A 377 -26.51 -4.20 -5.84
C LEU A 377 -25.50 -5.17 -6.47
N ALA A 378 -26.00 -6.19 -7.14
CA ALA A 378 -25.16 -7.13 -7.89
C ALA A 378 -24.40 -6.43 -9.02
N LYS A 379 -25.09 -5.51 -9.79
CA LYS A 379 -24.45 -4.70 -10.83
C LYS A 379 -23.35 -3.80 -10.25
N GLN A 380 -23.56 -3.22 -9.07
CA GLN A 380 -22.53 -2.42 -8.38
C GLN A 380 -21.30 -3.27 -8.05
N LEU A 381 -21.47 -4.50 -7.52
CA LEU A 381 -20.38 -5.42 -7.24
C LEU A 381 -19.62 -5.81 -8.51
N GLU A 382 -20.30 -6.11 -9.61
CA GLU A 382 -19.66 -6.44 -10.89
C GLU A 382 -18.82 -5.27 -11.45
N LEU A 383 -19.30 -4.02 -11.31
CA LEU A 383 -18.56 -2.82 -11.69
C LEU A 383 -17.32 -2.61 -10.78
N MET A 384 -17.52 -2.76 -9.47
CA MET A 384 -16.46 -2.60 -8.48
C MET A 384 -15.33 -3.61 -8.71
N GLU A 385 -15.65 -4.88 -8.95
CA GLU A 385 -14.65 -5.92 -9.25
C GLU A 385 -13.81 -5.61 -10.49
N LYS A 386 -14.42 -5.00 -11.51
CA LYS A 386 -13.75 -4.56 -12.73
C LYS A 386 -13.12 -3.17 -12.63
N ARG A 387 -13.23 -2.52 -11.45
CA ARG A 387 -12.83 -1.11 -11.25
C ARG A 387 -13.48 -0.18 -12.27
N GLU A 388 -14.73 -0.43 -12.62
CA GLU A 388 -15.55 0.37 -13.52
C GLU A 388 -16.47 1.30 -12.74
N LEU A 389 -16.95 2.35 -13.39
CA LEU A 389 -17.85 3.34 -12.81
C LEU A 389 -19.27 3.15 -13.35
N PRO A 390 -20.30 3.49 -12.55
CA PRO A 390 -21.68 3.49 -13.04
C PRO A 390 -21.86 4.50 -14.16
N GLU A 391 -22.78 4.25 -15.06
CA GLU A 391 -23.20 5.25 -16.05
C GLU A 391 -23.72 6.52 -15.36
N GLY A 392 -23.31 7.68 -15.84
CA GLY A 392 -23.70 8.97 -15.28
C GLY A 392 -23.10 9.26 -13.89
N TRP A 393 -22.00 8.61 -13.53
CA TRP A 393 -21.33 8.85 -12.26
C TRP A 393 -20.91 10.31 -12.04
N ASP A 394 -20.69 11.07 -13.13
CA ASP A 394 -20.24 12.47 -13.15
C ASP A 394 -21.33 13.49 -13.48
N LYS A 395 -22.60 13.06 -13.58
CA LYS A 395 -23.72 13.90 -14.02
C LYS A 395 -24.00 15.12 -13.14
N ASP A 396 -23.67 15.02 -11.85
CA ASP A 396 -23.94 16.07 -10.86
C ASP A 396 -22.73 16.96 -10.58
N ILE A 397 -21.61 16.75 -11.30
CA ILE A 397 -20.39 17.56 -11.13
C ILE A 397 -20.68 19.02 -11.50
N PRO A 398 -20.37 19.98 -10.62
CA PRO A 398 -20.63 21.39 -10.87
C PRO A 398 -19.75 21.94 -12.01
N THR A 399 -20.24 23.01 -12.64
CA THR A 399 -19.45 23.87 -13.53
C THR A 399 -19.29 25.22 -12.87
N TYR A 400 -18.12 25.84 -13.05
CA TYR A 400 -17.80 27.11 -12.41
C TYR A 400 -17.68 28.23 -13.45
N PRO A 401 -18.53 29.28 -13.37
CA PRO A 401 -18.37 30.45 -14.20
C PRO A 401 -17.09 31.21 -13.84
N ALA A 402 -16.66 32.11 -14.71
CA ALA A 402 -15.54 33.01 -14.43
C ALA A 402 -15.81 33.82 -13.16
N ASP A 403 -14.87 33.86 -12.26
CA ASP A 403 -14.95 34.58 -10.99
C ASP A 403 -13.57 35.07 -10.54
N ALA A 404 -13.40 36.40 -10.52
CA ALA A 404 -12.13 37.02 -10.11
C ALA A 404 -11.81 36.82 -8.62
N LYS A 405 -12.83 36.68 -7.74
CA LYS A 405 -12.64 36.35 -6.33
C LYS A 405 -12.24 34.89 -6.19
N GLY A 406 -12.87 34.03 -6.98
CA GLY A 406 -12.55 32.63 -7.10
C GLY A 406 -12.88 31.79 -5.87
N LYS A 407 -12.25 30.62 -5.81
CA LYS A 407 -12.51 29.59 -4.81
C LYS A 407 -11.23 28.79 -4.53
N ALA A 408 -10.99 28.41 -3.29
CA ALA A 408 -9.88 27.52 -2.93
C ALA A 408 -10.02 26.15 -3.59
N GLY A 409 -8.91 25.60 -4.10
CA GLY A 409 -8.93 24.29 -4.76
C GLY A 409 -9.52 23.18 -3.89
N ARG A 410 -9.24 23.19 -2.57
CA ARG A 410 -9.83 22.25 -1.61
C ARG A 410 -11.35 22.34 -1.50
N ILE A 411 -11.94 23.55 -1.65
CA ILE A 411 -13.40 23.76 -1.60
C ILE A 411 -14.03 23.27 -2.89
N ALA A 412 -13.48 23.64 -4.05
CA ALA A 412 -13.96 23.12 -5.33
C ALA A 412 -13.90 21.58 -5.36
N SER A 413 -12.82 20.98 -4.89
CA SER A 413 -12.69 19.52 -4.77
C SER A 413 -13.72 18.89 -3.84
N ALA A 414 -14.05 19.54 -2.71
CA ALA A 414 -15.10 19.08 -1.81
C ALA A 414 -16.47 19.03 -2.47
N GLU A 415 -16.79 20.06 -3.24
CA GLU A 415 -18.06 20.13 -3.98
C GLU A 415 -18.14 19.02 -5.04
N VAL A 416 -17.06 18.79 -5.80
CA VAL A 416 -16.97 17.70 -6.79
C VAL A 416 -17.04 16.33 -6.13
N LEU A 417 -16.27 16.09 -5.05
CA LEU A 417 -16.28 14.84 -4.31
C LEU A 417 -17.69 14.49 -3.80
N ASN A 418 -18.41 15.48 -3.25
CA ASN A 418 -19.77 15.30 -2.75
C ASN A 418 -20.83 15.18 -3.86
N ALA A 419 -20.53 15.62 -5.08
CA ALA A 419 -21.37 15.39 -6.25
C ALA A 419 -21.19 13.98 -6.82
N ILE A 420 -19.96 13.44 -6.80
CA ILE A 420 -19.65 12.09 -7.30
C ILE A 420 -20.10 11.01 -6.32
N ALA A 421 -19.88 11.20 -5.03
CA ALA A 421 -20.04 10.17 -4.02
C ALA A 421 -21.44 9.53 -3.94
N PRO A 422 -22.57 10.22 -4.13
CA PRO A 422 -23.89 9.59 -4.22
C PRO A 422 -24.01 8.59 -5.37
N ASN A 423 -23.35 8.86 -6.49
CA ASN A 423 -23.39 8.05 -7.71
C ASN A 423 -22.40 6.88 -7.70
N VAL A 424 -21.40 6.90 -6.81
CA VAL A 424 -20.39 5.84 -6.66
C VAL A 424 -20.36 5.40 -5.19
N PRO A 425 -21.26 4.48 -4.77
CA PRO A 425 -21.41 4.11 -3.35
C PRO A 425 -20.13 3.57 -2.71
N TRP A 426 -19.25 2.91 -3.46
CA TRP A 426 -17.98 2.38 -2.99
C TRP A 426 -16.80 3.37 -3.07
N LEU A 427 -17.05 4.66 -3.34
CA LEU A 427 -16.10 5.74 -3.11
C LEU A 427 -16.17 6.14 -1.64
N ILE A 428 -15.17 5.75 -0.88
CA ILE A 428 -15.08 5.93 0.57
C ILE A 428 -13.68 6.40 0.97
N GLY A 429 -13.56 7.12 2.06
CA GLY A 429 -12.25 7.59 2.48
C GLY A 429 -12.31 8.50 3.69
N GLY A 430 -11.23 9.20 3.95
CA GLY A 430 -11.15 10.06 5.11
C GLY A 430 -9.84 10.83 5.22
N SER A 431 -9.49 11.22 6.42
CA SER A 431 -8.33 12.07 6.68
C SER A 431 -7.56 11.61 7.90
N ALA A 432 -6.25 11.93 7.92
CA ALA A 432 -5.43 11.88 9.11
C ALA A 432 -5.70 13.10 10.01
N ASP A 433 -6.90 13.13 10.60
CA ASP A 433 -7.40 14.17 11.54
C ASP A 433 -7.53 15.59 10.95
N LEU A 434 -7.53 15.74 9.63
CA LEU A 434 -7.51 17.05 8.97
C LEU A 434 -8.75 17.33 8.08
N ALA A 435 -9.79 16.48 8.13
CA ALA A 435 -10.98 16.61 7.26
C ALA A 435 -11.64 18.01 7.29
N PRO A 436 -11.76 18.70 8.43
CA PRO A 436 -12.31 20.06 8.45
C PRO A 436 -11.48 21.07 7.64
N SER A 437 -10.14 20.89 7.60
CA SER A 437 -9.22 21.75 6.85
C SER A 437 -9.07 21.31 5.41
N THR A 438 -8.97 20.02 5.12
CA THR A 438 -8.83 19.47 3.76
C THR A 438 -10.14 19.48 2.98
N LYS A 439 -11.28 19.63 3.67
CA LYS A 439 -12.63 19.61 3.10
C LYS A 439 -13.01 18.28 2.42
N THR A 440 -12.49 17.17 2.93
CA THR A 440 -12.66 15.85 2.30
C THR A 440 -13.74 14.97 2.97
N ARG A 441 -14.52 15.51 3.90
CA ARG A 441 -15.66 14.81 4.48
C ARG A 441 -16.79 14.68 3.45
N LEU A 442 -17.37 13.50 3.35
CA LEU A 442 -18.62 13.27 2.61
C LEU A 442 -19.80 13.77 3.45
N THR A 443 -20.49 14.77 2.93
CA THR A 443 -21.62 15.46 3.61
C THR A 443 -22.88 15.51 2.75
N PHE A 444 -22.93 14.73 1.66
CA PHE A 444 -24.09 14.69 0.78
C PHE A 444 -25.35 14.20 1.50
N LYS A 445 -26.49 14.71 1.08
CA LYS A 445 -27.78 14.47 1.74
C LYS A 445 -28.73 13.69 0.84
N LYS A 446 -29.54 12.85 1.45
CA LYS A 446 -30.73 12.24 0.86
C LYS A 446 -31.93 12.59 1.73
N ASP A 447 -33.00 13.11 1.12
CA ASP A 447 -34.19 13.55 1.84
C ASP A 447 -33.87 14.53 3.00
N GLY A 448 -32.90 15.44 2.75
CA GLY A 448 -32.46 16.47 3.70
C GLY A 448 -31.54 16.00 4.82
N LYS A 449 -31.29 14.69 4.95
CA LYS A 449 -30.41 14.11 5.98
C LYS A 449 -29.05 13.71 5.37
N GLU A 450 -27.98 13.95 6.12
CA GLU A 450 -26.65 13.44 5.76
C GLU A 450 -26.67 11.90 5.83
N VAL A 451 -26.20 11.22 4.79
CA VAL A 451 -26.30 9.77 4.67
C VAL A 451 -24.95 9.06 4.50
N ALA A 452 -23.86 9.81 4.41
CA ALA A 452 -22.53 9.22 4.30
C ALA A 452 -22.10 8.50 5.59
N GLY A 453 -22.39 9.09 6.75
CA GLY A 453 -22.07 8.54 8.06
C GLY A 453 -20.56 8.40 8.34
N ASP A 454 -20.22 8.14 9.58
CA ASP A 454 -18.86 7.83 10.03
C ASP A 454 -18.68 6.32 10.16
N PHE A 455 -17.53 5.81 9.68
CA PHE A 455 -17.16 4.41 9.85
C PHE A 455 -16.60 4.19 11.25
N GLU A 456 -17.29 3.40 12.03
CA GLU A 456 -16.95 3.12 13.44
C GLU A 456 -17.43 1.73 13.86
N ALA A 457 -16.98 1.25 15.01
CA ALA A 457 -17.32 -0.08 15.53
C ALA A 457 -18.84 -0.34 15.69
N THR A 458 -19.66 0.71 15.77
CA THR A 458 -21.12 0.65 15.84
C THR A 458 -21.80 0.88 14.49
N ASN A 459 -21.05 1.32 13.46
CA ASN A 459 -21.58 1.65 12.13
C ASN A 459 -20.55 1.40 11.01
N TYR A 460 -20.40 0.16 10.59
CA TYR A 460 -19.53 -0.16 9.45
C TYR A 460 -20.06 0.24 8.07
N LEU A 461 -21.29 0.79 7.99
CA LEU A 461 -21.83 1.40 6.76
C LEU A 461 -21.27 2.79 6.47
N GLY A 462 -20.67 3.44 7.46
CA GLY A 462 -20.11 4.77 7.32
C GLY A 462 -19.06 4.84 6.20
N ARG A 463 -19.04 5.97 5.50
CA ARG A 463 -18.15 6.22 4.36
C ARG A 463 -17.05 7.23 4.67
N ASN A 464 -17.12 7.89 5.83
CA ASN A 464 -16.08 8.76 6.34
C ASN A 464 -15.20 8.00 7.33
N PHE A 465 -13.91 7.85 7.01
CA PHE A 465 -12.94 7.22 7.88
C PHE A 465 -12.15 8.26 8.69
N HIS A 466 -11.95 7.96 9.96
CA HIS A 466 -11.15 8.75 10.88
C HIS A 466 -9.85 8.00 11.18
N PHE A 467 -8.78 8.30 10.43
CA PHE A 467 -7.50 7.63 10.64
C PHE A 467 -6.77 8.14 11.89
N GLY A 468 -7.16 9.33 12.40
CA GLY A 468 -6.39 10.04 13.40
C GLY A 468 -5.07 10.55 12.81
N ILE A 469 -4.15 11.04 13.63
CA ILE A 469 -2.84 11.54 13.20
C ILE A 469 -1.93 10.34 12.92
N ARG A 470 -2.13 9.68 11.77
CA ARG A 470 -1.49 8.42 11.36
C ARG A 470 -1.36 8.33 9.83
N GLU A 471 -0.60 9.22 9.21
CA GLU A 471 -0.47 9.29 7.75
C GLU A 471 0.15 8.02 7.17
N HIS A 472 1.10 7.40 7.86
CA HIS A 472 1.78 6.20 7.38
C HIS A 472 0.82 5.01 7.35
N ALA A 473 0.11 4.74 8.45
CA ALA A 473 -0.92 3.69 8.49
C ALA A 473 -2.09 4.01 7.55
N MET A 474 -2.54 5.27 7.45
CA MET A 474 -3.58 5.68 6.52
C MET A 474 -3.25 5.22 5.10
N GLY A 475 -2.04 5.51 4.61
CA GLY A 475 -1.65 5.12 3.26
C GLY A 475 -1.68 3.60 3.04
N ALA A 476 -1.18 2.80 4.00
CA ALA A 476 -1.19 1.34 3.90
C ALA A 476 -2.60 0.74 4.05
N ILE A 477 -3.43 1.31 4.93
CA ILE A 477 -4.83 0.92 5.08
C ILE A 477 -5.60 1.16 3.77
N LEU A 478 -5.40 2.31 3.14
CA LEU A 478 -6.00 2.62 1.84
C LEU A 478 -5.55 1.64 0.75
N ASN A 479 -4.27 1.22 0.77
CA ASN A 479 -3.78 0.17 -0.11
C ASN A 479 -4.57 -1.13 0.11
N GLY A 480 -4.75 -1.57 1.35
CA GLY A 480 -5.48 -2.79 1.69
C GLY A 480 -6.96 -2.76 1.29
N MET A 481 -7.63 -1.64 1.51
CA MET A 481 -9.01 -1.43 1.07
C MET A 481 -9.12 -1.44 -0.45
N ASN A 482 -8.18 -0.81 -1.15
CA ASN A 482 -8.15 -0.76 -2.60
C ASN A 482 -7.85 -2.14 -3.23
N LEU A 483 -7.00 -2.96 -2.59
CA LEU A 483 -6.78 -4.36 -2.96
C LEU A 483 -8.07 -5.20 -2.81
N SER A 484 -8.97 -4.81 -1.92
CA SER A 484 -10.32 -5.38 -1.79
C SER A 484 -11.36 -4.72 -2.72
N LYS A 485 -10.91 -4.02 -3.77
CA LYS A 485 -11.69 -3.39 -4.85
C LYS A 485 -12.52 -2.17 -4.44
N VAL A 486 -12.46 -1.72 -3.21
CA VAL A 486 -13.10 -0.47 -2.77
C VAL A 486 -12.33 0.73 -3.34
N ARG A 487 -13.04 1.74 -3.87
CA ARG A 487 -12.42 2.97 -4.36
C ARG A 487 -12.13 3.88 -3.18
N THR A 488 -10.85 4.12 -2.89
CA THR A 488 -10.46 4.81 -1.66
C THR A 488 -9.78 6.15 -1.90
N TYR A 489 -10.00 7.08 -0.98
CA TYR A 489 -9.18 8.29 -0.86
C TYR A 489 -8.72 8.53 0.57
N GLY A 490 -7.54 9.12 0.72
CA GLY A 490 -7.02 9.60 1.99
C GLY A 490 -6.54 11.04 1.88
N SER A 491 -6.65 11.81 2.93
CA SER A 491 -6.30 13.23 2.87
C SER A 491 -5.48 13.71 4.04
N GLY A 492 -4.70 14.75 3.77
CA GLY A 492 -3.86 15.44 4.73
C GLY A 492 -3.32 16.76 4.14
N PHE A 493 -2.36 17.37 4.82
CA PHE A 493 -1.58 18.45 4.23
C PHE A 493 -0.43 17.86 3.42
N LEU A 494 -0.04 18.54 2.33
CA LEU A 494 1.01 18.04 1.44
C LEU A 494 2.35 17.83 2.17
N ILE A 495 2.67 18.67 3.12
CA ILE A 495 3.89 18.53 3.95
C ILE A 495 3.95 17.17 4.67
N PHE A 496 2.81 16.65 5.12
CA PHE A 496 2.74 15.39 5.85
C PHE A 496 2.72 14.15 4.94
N SER A 497 2.80 14.34 3.61
CA SER A 497 3.10 13.23 2.70
C SER A 497 4.45 12.56 3.00
N ASP A 498 5.36 13.24 3.68
CA ASP A 498 6.62 12.68 4.16
C ASP A 498 6.40 11.52 5.14
N TYR A 499 5.42 11.63 6.05
CA TYR A 499 5.05 10.53 6.95
C TYR A 499 4.41 9.36 6.18
N GLY A 500 3.61 9.63 5.16
CA GLY A 500 2.94 8.62 4.35
C GLY A 500 3.76 8.03 3.19
N ARG A 501 4.97 8.54 2.97
CA ARG A 501 5.77 8.28 1.76
C ARG A 501 6.00 6.78 1.49
N GLY A 502 6.29 6.01 2.53
CA GLY A 502 6.52 4.56 2.41
C GLY A 502 5.31 3.84 1.84
N SER A 503 4.12 4.12 2.36
CA SER A 503 2.86 3.51 1.91
C SER A 503 2.44 3.97 0.51
N ILE A 504 2.67 5.25 0.16
CA ILE A 504 2.43 5.78 -1.19
C ILE A 504 3.30 5.03 -2.21
N ARG A 505 4.59 4.84 -1.88
CA ARG A 505 5.53 4.10 -2.74
C ARG A 505 5.12 2.65 -2.95
N ILE A 506 4.65 1.96 -1.90
CA ILE A 506 4.14 0.59 -2.03
C ILE A 506 2.88 0.55 -2.89
N GLY A 507 1.98 1.52 -2.78
CA GLY A 507 0.84 1.68 -3.68
C GLY A 507 1.25 1.81 -5.15
N SER A 508 2.32 2.56 -5.43
CA SER A 508 2.89 2.68 -6.79
C SER A 508 3.47 1.37 -7.31
N ILE A 509 4.23 0.63 -6.49
CA ILE A 509 4.78 -0.69 -6.86
C ILE A 509 3.66 -1.68 -7.17
N MET A 510 2.55 -1.61 -6.45
CA MET A 510 1.38 -2.48 -6.65
C MET A 510 0.47 -2.04 -7.80
N GLU A 511 0.72 -0.87 -8.38
CA GLU A 511 -0.12 -0.30 -9.45
C GLU A 511 -1.61 -0.26 -9.08
N ILE A 512 -1.94 0.25 -7.89
CA ILE A 512 -3.32 0.32 -7.39
C ILE A 512 -3.83 1.76 -7.33
N PRO A 513 -5.09 2.03 -7.74
CA PRO A 513 -5.62 3.39 -7.89
C PRO A 513 -6.09 3.99 -6.57
N VAL A 514 -5.18 4.17 -5.61
CA VAL A 514 -5.42 4.93 -4.39
C VAL A 514 -5.35 6.41 -4.69
N LEU A 515 -6.32 7.18 -4.20
CA LEU A 515 -6.33 8.63 -4.32
C LEU A 515 -5.85 9.29 -3.02
N TYR A 516 -4.80 10.06 -3.11
CA TYR A 516 -4.33 10.95 -2.04
C TYR A 516 -4.73 12.39 -2.36
N ILE A 517 -5.50 13.04 -1.47
CA ILE A 517 -5.93 14.42 -1.61
C ILE A 517 -5.13 15.25 -0.61
N PHE A 518 -4.06 15.87 -1.09
CA PHE A 518 -3.23 16.73 -0.25
C PHE A 518 -3.52 18.19 -0.52
N THR A 519 -3.82 18.91 0.56
CA THR A 519 -4.08 20.36 0.52
C THR A 519 -2.93 21.13 1.12
N HIS A 520 -3.00 22.48 1.12
CA HIS A 520 -1.94 23.33 1.66
C HIS A 520 -0.63 23.15 0.86
N ASP A 521 -0.75 23.39 -0.44
CA ASP A 521 0.15 22.99 -1.50
C ASP A 521 1.49 23.73 -1.61
N SER A 522 1.67 24.85 -0.89
CA SER A 522 2.80 25.77 -1.09
C SER A 522 3.02 26.70 0.11
N ILE A 523 3.87 27.72 -0.04
CA ILE A 523 3.97 28.83 0.91
C ILE A 523 2.66 29.59 1.12
N GLY A 524 1.63 29.30 0.27
CA GLY A 524 0.25 29.75 0.45
C GLY A 524 -0.43 29.27 1.73
N VAL A 525 0.18 28.35 2.47
CA VAL A 525 -0.18 28.00 3.86
C VAL A 525 -0.15 29.23 4.77
N GLY A 526 0.83 30.11 4.57
CA GLY A 526 0.88 31.40 5.26
C GLY A 526 1.54 31.34 6.63
N GLU A 527 0.82 31.77 7.64
CA GLU A 527 1.29 32.06 8.99
C GLU A 527 1.82 30.83 9.74
N ASP A 528 1.39 29.64 9.42
CA ASP A 528 1.85 28.36 10.03
C ASP A 528 3.35 28.14 9.79
N GLY A 529 3.91 28.74 8.73
CA GLY A 529 5.34 28.83 8.51
C GLY A 529 6.02 27.57 7.97
N PRO A 530 7.36 27.49 8.07
CA PRO A 530 8.19 26.51 7.37
C PRO A 530 7.85 25.05 7.65
N THR A 531 7.37 24.73 8.86
CA THR A 531 7.01 23.35 9.25
C THR A 531 5.76 22.82 8.55
N HIS A 532 4.97 23.71 7.92
CA HIS A 532 3.73 23.38 7.23
C HIS A 532 3.74 23.78 5.74
N GLN A 533 4.77 24.45 5.28
CA GLN A 533 4.92 24.93 3.90
C GLN A 533 5.77 23.94 3.10
N PRO A 534 5.17 23.14 2.20
CA PRO A 534 5.91 22.20 1.37
C PRO A 534 6.76 22.93 0.34
N ILE A 535 8.02 22.54 0.20
CA ILE A 535 8.97 23.09 -0.77
C ILE A 535 9.43 22.02 -1.74
N GLU A 536 10.07 20.93 -1.24
CA GLU A 536 10.65 19.86 -2.04
C GLU A 536 9.64 18.76 -2.40
N HIS A 537 8.47 18.74 -1.78
CA HIS A 537 7.50 17.65 -1.82
C HIS A 537 7.03 17.32 -3.24
N LEU A 538 6.68 18.36 -4.04
CA LEU A 538 6.27 18.13 -5.44
C LEU A 538 7.39 17.47 -6.25
N ALA A 539 8.62 17.99 -6.18
CA ALA A 539 9.76 17.44 -6.90
C ALA A 539 10.05 16.00 -6.47
N SER A 540 10.01 15.74 -5.15
CA SER A 540 10.30 14.42 -4.59
C SER A 540 9.21 13.37 -4.90
N LEU A 541 7.95 13.77 -4.95
CA LEU A 541 6.85 12.90 -5.34
C LEU A 541 6.88 12.61 -6.85
N ARG A 542 7.15 13.61 -7.69
CA ARG A 542 7.35 13.45 -9.15
C ARG A 542 8.50 12.49 -9.51
N ALA A 543 9.46 12.31 -8.60
CA ALA A 543 10.54 11.34 -8.78
C ALA A 543 10.13 9.87 -8.53
N MET A 544 8.92 9.62 -8.01
CA MET A 544 8.43 8.27 -7.70
C MET A 544 7.80 7.63 -8.95
N PRO A 545 8.38 6.52 -9.48
CA PRO A 545 7.80 5.85 -10.64
C PRO A 545 6.37 5.36 -10.37
N GLY A 546 5.48 5.48 -11.36
CA GLY A 546 4.10 5.00 -11.27
C GLY A 546 3.19 5.84 -10.37
N LEU A 547 3.63 7.01 -9.90
CA LEU A 547 2.81 7.96 -9.16
C LEU A 547 2.46 9.15 -10.05
N THR A 548 1.16 9.45 -10.18
CA THR A 548 0.69 10.62 -10.93
C THR A 548 0.33 11.76 -9.98
N ILE A 549 0.92 12.94 -10.18
CA ILE A 549 0.65 14.16 -9.42
C ILE A 549 -0.15 15.14 -10.28
N ILE A 550 -1.27 15.63 -9.74
CA ILE A 550 -2.11 16.62 -10.41
C ILE A 550 -2.26 17.84 -9.50
N ARG A 551 -1.85 19.03 -9.97
CA ARG A 551 -1.94 20.30 -9.26
C ARG A 551 -2.75 21.32 -10.09
N PRO A 552 -4.08 21.35 -9.94
CA PRO A 552 -5.00 22.21 -10.73
C PRO A 552 -4.83 23.69 -10.40
N CYS A 553 -5.04 24.55 -11.40
CA CYS A 553 -4.89 26.00 -11.29
C CYS A 553 -6.17 26.76 -10.91
N ASP A 554 -7.34 26.17 -11.11
CA ASP A 554 -8.65 26.77 -10.80
C ASP A 554 -9.72 25.70 -10.57
N SER A 555 -10.94 26.14 -10.23
CA SER A 555 -12.08 25.26 -9.98
C SER A 555 -12.43 24.37 -11.18
N ASN A 556 -12.27 24.85 -12.41
CA ASN A 556 -12.57 24.05 -13.60
C ASN A 556 -11.50 23.01 -13.89
N GLU A 557 -10.21 23.30 -13.66
CA GLU A 557 -9.17 22.24 -13.69
C GLU A 557 -9.38 21.21 -12.56
N VAL A 558 -9.90 21.61 -11.38
CA VAL A 558 -10.27 20.64 -10.32
C VAL A 558 -11.36 19.68 -10.82
N VAL A 559 -12.37 20.18 -11.51
CA VAL A 559 -13.42 19.33 -12.14
C VAL A 559 -12.79 18.33 -13.10
N GLU A 560 -11.94 18.80 -14.02
CA GLU A 560 -11.32 17.93 -15.02
C GLU A 560 -10.31 16.96 -14.37
N ALA A 561 -9.66 17.35 -13.27
CA ALA A 561 -8.82 16.44 -12.48
C ALA A 561 -9.65 15.26 -11.94
N TRP A 562 -10.80 15.52 -11.34
CA TRP A 562 -11.69 14.46 -10.85
C TRP A 562 -12.22 13.57 -11.97
N ARG A 563 -12.59 14.14 -13.14
CA ARG A 563 -12.99 13.37 -14.32
C ARG A 563 -11.87 12.47 -14.83
N PHE A 564 -10.62 12.93 -14.76
CA PHE A 564 -9.45 12.13 -15.13
C PHE A 564 -9.17 11.04 -14.08
N ILE A 565 -9.23 11.35 -12.79
CA ILE A 565 -8.86 10.47 -11.68
C ILE A 565 -9.81 9.27 -11.58
N MET A 566 -11.11 9.50 -11.63
CA MET A 566 -12.10 8.47 -11.28
C MET A 566 -12.05 7.22 -12.17
N PRO A 567 -11.81 7.30 -13.49
CA PRO A 567 -11.69 6.12 -14.36
C PRO A 567 -10.37 5.35 -14.25
N ILE A 568 -9.35 5.89 -13.56
CA ILE A 568 -8.04 5.22 -13.42
C ILE A 568 -8.19 3.91 -12.66
N LYS A 569 -7.63 2.82 -13.21
CA LYS A 569 -7.71 1.46 -12.67
C LYS A 569 -6.40 0.96 -12.05
N HIS A 570 -5.27 1.55 -12.44
CA HIS A 570 -3.93 1.04 -12.17
C HIS A 570 -3.00 2.16 -11.84
N GLU A 571 -2.83 2.83 -10.94
CA GLU A 571 -1.82 3.77 -10.45
C GLU A 571 -2.38 4.68 -9.34
N PRO A 572 -1.62 4.93 -8.31
CA PRO A 572 -2.01 5.90 -7.30
C PRO A 572 -1.88 7.32 -7.84
N ILE A 573 -2.73 8.19 -7.33
CA ILE A 573 -2.78 9.59 -7.73
C ILE A 573 -2.71 10.48 -6.51
N VAL A 574 -1.92 11.55 -6.63
CA VAL A 574 -1.86 12.65 -5.66
C VAL A 574 -2.51 13.89 -6.28
N LEU A 575 -3.66 14.27 -5.75
CA LEU A 575 -4.34 15.51 -6.09
C LEU A 575 -3.91 16.59 -5.09
N VAL A 576 -3.23 17.61 -5.59
CA VAL A 576 -2.63 18.69 -4.79
C VAL A 576 -3.44 19.97 -4.92
N LEU A 577 -3.94 20.49 -3.80
CA LEU A 577 -4.95 21.55 -3.77
C LEU A 577 -4.53 22.73 -2.89
N THR A 578 -4.95 23.92 -3.29
CA THR A 578 -4.65 25.16 -2.54
C THR A 578 -5.50 25.31 -1.29
N ARG A 579 -4.93 25.94 -0.26
CA ARG A 579 -5.64 26.49 0.90
C ARG A 579 -6.33 27.81 0.56
N GLN A 580 -5.63 28.68 -0.16
CA GLN A 580 -6.07 30.00 -0.58
C GLN A 580 -7.03 29.94 -1.78
N ASP A 581 -7.88 30.96 -1.91
CA ASP A 581 -8.74 31.14 -3.06
C ASP A 581 -7.92 31.44 -4.33
N LEU A 582 -8.36 30.91 -5.45
CA LEU A 582 -7.80 31.14 -6.78
C LEU A 582 -8.90 31.68 -7.71
N PRO A 583 -8.59 32.65 -8.58
CA PRO A 583 -9.51 33.10 -9.60
C PRO A 583 -9.96 31.90 -10.48
N THR A 584 -11.26 31.82 -10.75
CA THR A 584 -11.77 30.91 -11.78
C THR A 584 -11.67 31.59 -13.14
N LEU A 585 -10.86 31.03 -14.03
CA LEU A 585 -10.54 31.63 -15.32
C LEU A 585 -11.75 31.64 -16.26
N ASP A 586 -11.88 32.68 -17.06
CA ASP A 586 -12.87 32.79 -18.12
C ASP A 586 -12.51 31.87 -19.29
N ARG A 587 -13.16 30.73 -19.38
CA ARG A 587 -12.92 29.72 -20.42
C ARG A 587 -13.51 30.09 -21.79
N THR A 588 -14.14 31.25 -21.90
CA THR A 588 -14.49 31.84 -23.21
C THR A 588 -13.30 32.63 -23.79
N LYS A 589 -12.43 33.15 -22.91
CA LYS A 589 -11.21 33.88 -23.27
C LYS A 589 -10.00 32.98 -23.33
N TYR A 590 -9.92 32.00 -22.46
CA TYR A 590 -8.81 31.04 -22.33
C TYR A 590 -9.26 29.62 -22.71
N SER A 591 -8.29 28.77 -23.06
CA SER A 591 -8.57 27.39 -23.47
C SER A 591 -9.32 26.60 -22.39
N SER A 592 -10.09 25.60 -22.82
CA SER A 592 -10.85 24.69 -21.95
C SER A 592 -9.95 23.99 -20.94
N ALA A 593 -10.45 23.84 -19.71
CA ALA A 593 -9.78 23.10 -18.64
C ALA A 593 -9.59 21.59 -18.96
N ASN A 594 -10.35 21.06 -19.93
CA ASN A 594 -10.17 19.68 -20.42
C ASN A 594 -8.76 19.43 -20.97
N GLY A 595 -8.00 20.49 -21.30
CA GLY A 595 -6.58 20.41 -21.59
C GLY A 595 -5.76 19.68 -20.54
N LEU A 596 -6.21 19.61 -19.28
CA LEU A 596 -5.62 18.85 -18.19
C LEU A 596 -5.39 17.37 -18.56
N THR A 597 -6.29 16.78 -19.34
CA THR A 597 -6.18 15.36 -19.76
C THR A 597 -4.94 15.06 -20.59
N ARG A 598 -4.24 16.09 -21.07
CA ARG A 598 -2.97 16.03 -21.79
C ARG A 598 -1.76 16.36 -20.90
N GLY A 599 -2.00 16.68 -19.61
CA GLY A 599 -0.99 17.00 -18.60
C GLY A 599 -0.36 18.37 -18.70
N ALA A 600 -0.21 18.91 -19.91
CA ALA A 600 0.17 20.29 -20.20
C ALA A 600 -0.61 20.77 -21.43
N TYR A 601 -1.03 22.03 -21.43
CA TYR A 601 -1.74 22.58 -22.58
C TYR A 601 -1.55 24.10 -22.71
N ILE A 602 -1.68 24.60 -23.92
CA ILE A 602 -1.65 26.03 -24.20
C ILE A 602 -2.94 26.65 -23.65
N LEU A 603 -2.80 27.44 -22.58
CA LEU A 603 -3.93 28.10 -21.92
C LEU A 603 -4.26 29.44 -22.60
N ALA A 604 -3.24 30.21 -22.99
CA ALA A 604 -3.36 31.48 -23.71
C ALA A 604 -2.21 31.62 -24.72
N ASP A 605 -2.48 32.20 -25.91
CA ASP A 605 -1.48 32.39 -26.95
C ASP A 605 -1.73 33.64 -27.78
N ALA A 606 -0.94 34.70 -27.53
CA ALA A 606 -0.98 35.94 -28.30
C ALA A 606 -0.31 35.83 -29.67
N SER A 607 0.41 34.74 -29.95
CA SER A 607 1.06 34.48 -31.24
C SER A 607 0.04 33.97 -32.29
N LYS A 608 -1.20 33.62 -31.88
CA LYS A 608 -2.27 33.09 -32.74
C LYS A 608 -1.80 31.85 -33.54
N GLY A 609 -1.10 30.93 -32.89
CA GLY A 609 -0.57 29.71 -33.48
C GLY A 609 0.78 29.88 -34.19
N ASN A 610 1.36 31.09 -34.27
CA ASN A 610 2.69 31.34 -34.73
C ASN A 610 3.72 31.16 -33.60
N LYS A 611 4.99 31.43 -33.88
CA LYS A 611 6.05 31.40 -32.86
C LYS A 611 5.86 32.51 -31.83
N PRO A 612 5.69 32.18 -30.53
CA PRO A 612 5.67 33.18 -29.47
C PRO A 612 7.07 33.75 -29.18
N ASP A 613 7.14 34.96 -28.66
CA ASP A 613 8.39 35.59 -28.21
C ASP A 613 8.89 34.96 -26.92
N VAL A 614 7.96 34.52 -26.05
CA VAL A 614 8.25 33.87 -24.74
C VAL A 614 7.14 32.90 -24.35
N ILE A 615 7.51 31.83 -23.64
CA ILE A 615 6.58 30.89 -23.04
C ILE A 615 6.63 31.02 -21.51
N LEU A 616 5.48 31.30 -20.88
CA LEU A 616 5.26 31.30 -19.45
C LEU A 616 4.65 29.95 -19.06
N ILE A 617 5.23 29.28 -18.06
CA ILE A 617 4.86 27.91 -17.70
C ILE A 617 4.54 27.89 -16.20
N ALA A 618 3.39 27.36 -15.80
CA ALA A 618 3.08 27.25 -14.39
C ALA A 618 2.16 26.07 -14.07
N THR A 619 2.10 25.70 -12.78
CA THR A 619 1.12 24.77 -12.22
C THR A 619 0.35 25.44 -11.08
N GLY A 620 -0.85 24.94 -10.77
CA GLY A 620 -1.58 25.36 -9.59
C GLY A 620 -1.78 26.88 -9.51
N SER A 621 -1.58 27.46 -8.32
CA SER A 621 -1.85 28.86 -8.04
C SER A 621 -1.04 29.85 -8.89
N GLU A 622 0.11 29.45 -9.40
CA GLU A 622 1.02 30.32 -10.15
C GLU A 622 0.55 30.57 -11.58
N VAL A 623 -0.39 29.79 -12.09
CA VAL A 623 -0.98 29.98 -13.43
C VAL A 623 -1.70 31.32 -13.53
N SER A 624 -2.43 31.75 -12.48
CA SER A 624 -3.09 33.06 -12.48
C SER A 624 -2.09 34.21 -12.59
N MET A 625 -0.95 34.10 -11.92
CA MET A 625 0.16 35.07 -12.01
C MET A 625 0.76 35.13 -13.43
N CYS A 626 0.90 33.99 -14.10
CA CYS A 626 1.35 33.92 -15.49
C CYS A 626 0.31 34.51 -16.46
N ILE A 627 -0.97 34.36 -16.21
CA ILE A 627 -2.05 35.00 -16.99
C ILE A 627 -2.00 36.51 -16.84
N GLU A 628 -1.89 37.05 -15.65
CA GLU A 628 -1.73 38.50 -15.42
C GLU A 628 -0.47 39.05 -16.12
N ALA A 629 0.63 38.33 -16.06
CA ALA A 629 1.86 38.70 -16.75
C ALA A 629 1.69 38.66 -18.29
N HIS A 630 0.99 37.65 -18.79
CA HIS A 630 0.64 37.55 -20.21
C HIS A 630 -0.15 38.77 -20.69
N GLU A 631 -1.16 39.20 -19.94
CA GLU A 631 -1.98 40.37 -20.32
C GLU A 631 -1.15 41.65 -20.35
N LYS A 632 -0.23 41.85 -19.38
CA LYS A 632 0.70 42.97 -19.41
C LYS A 632 1.67 42.93 -20.59
N LEU A 633 2.25 41.78 -20.87
CA LEU A 633 3.17 41.59 -22.02
C LEU A 633 2.45 41.85 -23.35
N VAL A 634 1.23 41.35 -23.52
CA VAL A 634 0.41 41.59 -24.72
C VAL A 634 0.09 43.04 -24.90
N ALA A 635 -0.25 43.79 -23.83
CA ALA A 635 -0.48 45.22 -23.88
C ALA A 635 0.77 46.02 -24.33
N GLU A 636 1.97 45.46 -24.13
CA GLU A 636 3.23 46.02 -24.61
C GLU A 636 3.64 45.48 -26.01
N GLY A 637 2.81 44.71 -26.68
CA GLY A 637 3.04 44.16 -28.02
C GLY A 637 3.89 42.88 -28.06
N ILE A 638 4.20 42.26 -26.91
CA ILE A 638 4.97 41.01 -26.81
C ILE A 638 4.04 39.81 -26.97
N LYS A 639 4.37 38.91 -27.91
CA LYS A 639 3.59 37.70 -28.18
C LYS A 639 3.94 36.60 -27.19
N SER A 640 3.39 36.66 -26.00
CA SER A 640 3.59 35.63 -24.99
C SER A 640 2.59 34.48 -25.15
N ARG A 641 3.02 33.27 -24.75
CA ARG A 641 2.19 32.06 -24.60
C ARG A 641 2.20 31.66 -23.13
N VAL A 642 1.04 31.26 -22.60
CA VAL A 642 0.92 30.65 -21.26
C VAL A 642 0.58 29.18 -21.41
N VAL A 643 1.34 28.33 -20.74
CA VAL A 643 1.10 26.89 -20.62
C VAL A 643 0.76 26.54 -19.19
N SER A 644 -0.44 26.01 -18.96
CA SER A 644 -0.77 25.30 -17.72
C SER A 644 -0.23 23.88 -17.81
N ILE A 645 0.54 23.46 -16.79
CA ILE A 645 1.08 22.11 -16.71
C ILE A 645 0.68 21.44 -15.40
N PRO A 646 -0.61 21.04 -15.24
CA PRO A 646 -1.11 20.46 -14.01
C PRO A 646 -0.48 19.11 -13.64
N SER A 647 0.08 18.36 -14.62
CA SER A 647 0.75 17.07 -14.34
C SER A 647 1.87 16.79 -15.34
N TRP A 648 3.07 16.54 -14.82
CA TRP A 648 4.22 16.15 -15.63
C TRP A 648 4.10 14.70 -16.14
N GLU A 649 3.52 13.83 -15.33
CA GLU A 649 3.38 12.39 -15.60
C GLU A 649 2.37 12.18 -16.74
N ILE A 650 1.20 12.82 -16.65
CA ILE A 650 0.18 12.78 -17.71
C ILE A 650 0.75 13.35 -19.01
N TYR A 651 1.47 14.49 -18.95
CA TYR A 651 2.10 15.08 -20.12
C TYR A 651 3.11 14.14 -20.77
N ASN A 652 3.99 13.51 -19.99
CA ASN A 652 4.96 12.56 -20.50
C ASN A 652 4.29 11.38 -21.20
N HIS A 653 3.27 10.82 -20.55
CA HIS A 653 2.48 9.72 -21.10
C HIS A 653 1.74 10.14 -22.39
N TYR A 654 1.15 11.33 -22.39
CA TYR A 654 0.48 11.84 -23.59
C TYR A 654 1.45 12.04 -24.76
N CYS A 655 2.61 12.64 -24.51
CA CYS A 655 3.66 12.84 -25.53
C CYS A 655 4.21 11.51 -26.09
N SER A 656 4.35 10.49 -25.26
CA SER A 656 4.83 9.17 -25.73
C SER A 656 3.88 8.52 -26.74
N LYS A 657 2.58 8.81 -26.64
CA LYS A 657 1.54 8.32 -27.55
C LYS A 657 1.25 9.28 -28.72
N ASN A 658 1.63 10.56 -28.58
CA ASN A 658 1.34 11.60 -29.56
C ASN A 658 2.63 12.35 -29.93
N PRO A 659 3.48 11.78 -30.79
CA PRO A 659 4.69 12.43 -31.26
C PRO A 659 4.36 13.79 -31.91
N GLY A 660 5.12 14.82 -31.55
CA GLY A 660 4.90 16.20 -32.01
C GLY A 660 4.12 17.08 -31.04
N TYR A 661 3.34 16.54 -30.08
CA TYR A 661 2.62 17.37 -29.11
C TYR A 661 3.55 18.23 -28.25
N SER A 662 4.72 17.70 -27.93
CA SER A 662 5.75 18.47 -27.20
C SER A 662 6.19 19.70 -27.99
N GLU A 663 6.37 19.60 -29.31
CA GLU A 663 6.75 20.72 -30.17
C GLU A 663 5.61 21.73 -30.35
N GLU A 664 4.36 21.26 -30.34
CA GLU A 664 3.17 22.15 -30.34
C GLU A 664 3.15 23.03 -29.10
N VAL A 665 3.29 22.45 -27.91
CA VAL A 665 3.20 23.17 -26.62
C VAL A 665 4.47 23.96 -26.32
N PHE A 666 5.62 23.35 -26.52
CA PHE A 666 6.97 23.87 -26.20
C PHE A 666 7.88 23.85 -27.46
N PRO A 667 7.62 24.68 -28.46
CA PRO A 667 8.45 24.72 -29.67
C PRO A 667 9.94 24.86 -29.32
N THR A 668 10.78 23.99 -29.85
CA THR A 668 12.22 23.98 -29.60
C THR A 668 12.89 25.27 -30.07
N SER A 669 12.29 25.92 -31.09
CA SER A 669 12.71 27.22 -31.62
C SER A 669 12.48 28.39 -30.63
N VAL A 670 11.69 28.20 -29.56
CA VAL A 670 11.43 29.23 -28.54
C VAL A 670 12.23 28.90 -27.28
N ARG A 671 13.39 29.55 -27.14
CA ARG A 671 14.29 29.35 -25.99
C ARG A 671 13.98 30.27 -24.81
N ALA A 672 13.27 31.37 -25.05
CA ALA A 672 12.80 32.29 -24.00
C ALA A 672 11.65 31.63 -23.23
N ARG A 673 11.95 31.04 -22.07
CA ARG A 673 10.98 30.33 -21.24
C ARG A 673 11.11 30.72 -19.78
N VAL A 674 9.99 30.91 -19.11
CA VAL A 674 9.90 31.23 -17.68
C VAL A 674 8.95 30.26 -17.04
N ALA A 675 9.41 29.46 -16.06
CA ALA A 675 8.56 28.63 -15.22
C ALA A 675 8.32 29.32 -13.87
N VAL A 676 7.14 29.12 -13.29
CA VAL A 676 6.75 29.65 -12.00
C VAL A 676 6.09 28.58 -11.15
N GLU A 677 6.69 28.24 -10.01
CA GLU A 677 6.10 27.30 -9.03
C GLU A 677 6.55 27.65 -7.62
N MET A 678 5.63 27.83 -6.68
CA MET A 678 5.93 28.10 -5.26
C MET A 678 6.41 26.82 -4.54
N ALA A 679 7.36 26.12 -5.16
CA ALA A 679 8.01 24.90 -4.71
C ALA A 679 9.48 24.90 -5.16
N SER A 680 10.21 23.81 -4.89
CA SER A 680 11.60 23.63 -5.36
C SER A 680 11.70 23.77 -6.89
N THR A 681 12.78 24.42 -7.33
CA THR A 681 13.08 24.57 -8.77
C THR A 681 13.57 23.28 -9.43
N PHE A 682 13.80 22.21 -8.66
CA PHE A 682 14.37 20.96 -9.15
C PHE A 682 13.50 20.30 -10.21
N GLY A 683 14.11 19.97 -11.36
CA GLY A 683 13.46 19.29 -12.49
C GLY A 683 12.80 20.22 -13.51
N TRP A 684 12.66 21.52 -13.22
CA TRP A 684 12.07 22.48 -14.18
C TRP A 684 12.91 22.70 -15.43
N GLU A 685 14.20 22.37 -15.39
CA GLU A 685 15.12 22.44 -16.53
C GLU A 685 14.59 21.62 -17.73
N LYS A 686 13.82 20.58 -17.47
CA LYS A 686 13.15 19.79 -18.50
C LYS A 686 12.24 20.63 -19.42
N PHE A 687 11.60 21.65 -18.88
CA PHE A 687 10.63 22.48 -19.59
C PHE A 687 11.22 23.82 -20.02
N VAL A 688 12.04 24.44 -19.19
CA VAL A 688 12.63 25.73 -19.50
C VAL A 688 13.91 25.62 -20.34
N GLY A 689 14.55 24.46 -20.35
CA GLY A 689 15.85 24.25 -21.01
C GLY A 689 16.99 24.95 -20.27
N LEU A 690 18.18 24.92 -20.86
CA LEU A 690 19.39 25.51 -20.26
C LEU A 690 19.39 27.05 -20.27
N ASP A 691 18.61 27.66 -21.15
CA ASP A 691 18.56 29.11 -21.31
C ASP A 691 17.44 29.78 -20.53
N GLY A 692 16.41 29.02 -20.19
CA GLY A 692 15.24 29.52 -19.47
C GLY A 692 15.52 29.82 -18.00
N VAL A 693 14.49 30.30 -17.31
CA VAL A 693 14.55 30.64 -15.88
C VAL A 693 13.35 30.07 -15.14
N THR A 694 13.59 29.68 -13.89
CA THR A 694 12.52 29.23 -12.96
C THR A 694 12.45 30.19 -11.78
N ILE A 695 11.27 30.78 -11.57
CA ILE A 695 10.89 31.51 -10.37
C ILE A 695 10.32 30.47 -9.40
N GLY A 696 11.09 30.09 -8.40
CA GLY A 696 10.75 29.04 -7.43
C GLY A 696 11.46 29.21 -6.11
N MET A 697 11.17 28.32 -5.18
CA MET A 697 11.77 28.33 -3.84
C MET A 697 13.18 27.74 -3.87
N ARG A 698 14.12 28.41 -3.19
CA ARG A 698 15.51 27.98 -2.99
C ARG A 698 15.88 27.87 -1.51
N SER A 699 14.91 28.06 -0.64
CA SER A 699 15.02 27.96 0.81
C SER A 699 13.68 27.55 1.39
N PHE A 700 13.65 27.17 2.65
CA PHE A 700 12.39 27.02 3.37
C PHE A 700 11.61 28.33 3.41
N GLY A 701 10.30 28.23 3.63
CA GLY A 701 9.41 29.37 3.73
C GLY A 701 9.61 30.23 4.99
N ALA A 702 8.59 30.96 5.37
CA ALA A 702 8.59 31.80 6.58
C ALA A 702 7.14 31.97 7.11
N SER A 703 7.00 32.33 8.39
CA SER A 703 5.69 32.63 8.98
C SER A 703 5.29 34.06 8.66
N ALA A 704 4.33 34.23 7.76
CA ALA A 704 3.74 35.55 7.42
C ALA A 704 2.50 35.36 6.55
N PRO A 705 1.63 36.38 6.40
CA PRO A 705 0.57 36.37 5.40
C PRO A 705 1.10 36.14 3.98
N LEU A 706 0.36 35.40 3.15
CA LEU A 706 0.78 35.01 1.80
C LEU A 706 1.38 36.13 0.97
N LYS A 707 0.73 37.31 0.94
CA LYS A 707 1.23 38.46 0.14
C LYS A 707 2.65 38.93 0.58
N ALA A 708 2.94 38.85 1.87
CA ALA A 708 4.26 39.17 2.39
C ALA A 708 5.29 38.10 1.98
N LEU A 709 4.90 36.84 2.00
CA LEU A 709 5.74 35.74 1.54
C LEU A 709 6.00 35.81 0.03
N GLN A 710 4.99 36.06 -0.77
CA GLN A 710 5.13 36.26 -2.20
C GLN A 710 6.12 37.41 -2.52
N LYS A 711 6.00 38.55 -1.82
CA LYS A 711 6.95 39.66 -1.96
C LYS A 711 8.37 39.25 -1.55
N LYS A 712 8.52 38.56 -0.40
CA LYS A 712 9.83 38.14 0.13
C LYS A 712 10.54 37.17 -0.82
N PHE A 713 9.83 36.22 -1.40
CA PHE A 713 10.42 35.19 -2.23
C PHE A 713 10.33 35.46 -3.74
N GLY A 714 9.86 36.65 -4.13
CA GLY A 714 9.88 37.09 -5.53
C GLY A 714 8.73 36.58 -6.41
N PHE A 715 7.64 36.13 -5.81
CA PHE A 715 6.46 35.71 -6.54
C PHE A 715 5.51 36.88 -6.78
N SER A 716 5.66 37.54 -7.93
CA SER A 716 4.77 38.63 -8.35
C SER A 716 4.62 38.64 -9.87
N THR A 717 3.49 39.16 -10.36
CA THR A 717 3.25 39.39 -11.79
C THR A 717 4.37 40.18 -12.44
N ASP A 718 4.89 41.23 -11.76
CA ASP A 718 5.99 42.06 -12.28
C ASP A 718 7.33 41.31 -12.35
N ALA A 719 7.59 40.38 -11.42
CA ALA A 719 8.77 39.51 -11.50
C ALA A 719 8.69 38.59 -12.73
N VAL A 720 7.51 38.06 -13.02
CA VAL A 720 7.30 37.20 -14.22
C VAL A 720 7.49 38.03 -15.49
N VAL A 721 6.91 39.23 -15.56
CA VAL A 721 7.08 40.17 -16.72
C VAL A 721 8.56 40.52 -16.91
N THR A 722 9.27 40.84 -15.85
CA THR A 722 10.72 41.18 -15.91
C THR A 722 11.51 39.97 -16.42
N ALA A 723 11.29 38.79 -15.83
CA ALA A 723 11.96 37.55 -16.25
C ALA A 723 11.68 37.23 -17.73
N ALA A 724 10.45 37.44 -18.19
CA ALA A 724 10.07 37.22 -19.59
C ALA A 724 10.84 38.15 -20.54
N LYS A 725 10.89 39.45 -20.23
CA LYS A 725 11.65 40.44 -21.02
C LYS A 725 13.15 40.14 -21.04
N ASP A 726 13.72 39.76 -19.93
CA ASP A 726 15.14 39.40 -19.81
C ASP A 726 15.42 38.13 -20.65
N GLN A 727 14.51 37.13 -20.64
CA GLN A 727 14.65 35.94 -21.45
C GLN A 727 14.54 36.23 -22.96
N ILE A 728 13.64 37.12 -23.39
CA ILE A 728 13.54 37.56 -24.78
C ILE A 728 14.86 38.25 -25.19
N LYS A 729 15.35 39.20 -24.40
CA LYS A 729 16.58 39.93 -24.67
C LYS A 729 17.81 39.00 -24.73
N LYS A 730 17.90 38.02 -23.85
CA LYS A 730 18.98 37.02 -23.83
C LYS A 730 18.99 36.21 -25.10
N ASN A 731 17.81 35.71 -25.53
CA ASN A 731 17.68 34.79 -26.66
C ASN A 731 17.52 35.48 -28.02
N SER A 732 17.32 36.80 -28.09
CA SER A 732 17.35 37.56 -29.33
C SER A 732 18.80 37.84 -29.84
N LYS A 733 19.81 37.61 -28.98
CA LYS A 733 21.24 37.81 -29.32
C LYS A 733 21.93 36.47 -29.71
N ALA A 734 21.25 35.35 -29.59
CA ALA A 734 21.71 34.03 -29.97
C ALA A 734 21.01 33.57 -31.26
#